data_f1e071da2b182cb5caadb38147200a06
#
_entry.id   f1e071da2b182cb5caadb38147200a06
#
_cell.length_a   1.000
_cell.length_b   1.000
_cell.length_c   1.000
_cell.angle_alpha   90.00
_cell.angle_beta   90.00
_cell.angle_gamma   90.00
#
_symmetry.space_group_name_H-M   'P 1'
#
loop_
_entity.id
_entity.type
_entity.pdbx_description
1 polymer ?
#
loop_
_entity_poly.entity_id
_entity_poly.type
_entity_poly.pdbx_seq_one_letter_code
_entity_poly.pdbx_strand_id
1 'polypeptide(L)'
;MKKILVFFIFFQFFISLSQILFADIKINSKLSGCIHKLTKKDNLNFYNSKINKIEIDTHNYKDWTVNNIRIITNNSRFTPNHLKKRFDADIKVIYEDGNICYLKGRVRHSGDAKDHIALKGNSIIQSLDVTLSLGNIRGITRFKLFKPDVRGVLEDVVIQNHILRNFGYLAPRSIKVKARVNETQSIMLFQEKAAKELLEFNSRREGPILEADQKFFFELVKNIPDNNLSNWSVGTPILRTKSSKVMLSKLTNANLIYKGDIHEKISLDAINKLNSIFLYWSSRFQDEKNNFYFFDYDLDNSLLALFDKNKIIKLDIYNLFMQSTNSHHALGGSNRKFYWNSIENYFEPIAYDANPDISRNFSTTTTLKARYPFSIFYDEAIKKLNEELSNINTRKLKNDLSFLGIIMPEEAVKEKINKIKVNLDFINQNYNKVKNQDLALHNQYKYKENILEHFNKNLKEVDPKALLIKRNNSDLFKCEIYLKNCELFDISESDLIKLLEGELVIKNTNYQYVGQNLDLNALSQKGNYYSKKFLNSTIFYEKGIVLEADQIKNEIIINQKEVGARVYILNGNLIDTAIFFNGVETFANIEPQNYPIDIKGLTGCLSLINLEIENLKISATNSNCEDAVNVINSRGSIKKIFIGNSYSDGLDVDFSDLKIDEIEILNSVNDCADFSYGNYKLMNLKLNNCGDKGASLGETSTVEINNINVNDAKIGIATKDSSILNLKNAILINTDTCLAAYKKKQEFNGGFIEGKKVVCKNSFTKIKKDIYSKIIF
;
A
#
# COMPACT_ATOMS: atom_id res chain seq x y z
N MET A 1 27.89 -63.67 19.12
CA MET A 1 28.62 -62.34 19.23
C MET A 1 28.73 -61.53 17.95
N LYS A 2 29.05 -62.11 16.77
CA LYS A 2 29.16 -61.29 15.51
C LYS A 2 27.87 -60.60 15.06
N LYS A 3 26.67 -61.15 15.28
CA LYS A 3 25.37 -60.51 14.89
C LYS A 3 24.97 -59.36 15.81
N ILE A 4 25.39 -59.35 17.05
CA ILE A 4 25.10 -58.25 18.02
C ILE A 4 26.03 -57.07 17.76
N LEU A 5 27.28 -57.32 17.32
CA LEU A 5 28.22 -56.25 16.99
C LEU A 5 27.80 -55.48 15.72
N VAL A 6 27.23 -56.15 14.71
CA VAL A 6 26.72 -55.53 13.49
C VAL A 6 25.48 -54.65 13.75
N PHE A 7 24.61 -55.12 14.69
CA PHE A 7 23.42 -54.33 15.09
C PHE A 7 23.81 -53.06 15.85
N PHE A 8 24.84 -53.12 16.71
CA PHE A 8 25.35 -51.94 17.42
C PHE A 8 26.03 -50.94 16.50
N ILE A 9 26.75 -51.39 15.48
CA ILE A 9 27.38 -50.49 14.48
C ILE A 9 26.32 -49.85 13.61
N PHE A 10 25.28 -50.55 13.18
CA PHE A 10 24.15 -50.00 12.45
C PHE A 10 23.33 -49.00 13.30
N PHE A 11 23.14 -49.28 14.58
CA PHE A 11 22.42 -48.41 15.50
C PHE A 11 23.20 -47.12 15.82
N GLN A 12 24.53 -47.23 15.99
CA GLN A 12 25.39 -46.03 16.09
C GLN A 12 25.46 -45.23 14.80
N PHE A 13 25.41 -45.86 13.62
CA PHE A 13 25.36 -45.19 12.35
C PHE A 13 24.01 -44.45 12.15
N PHE A 14 22.88 -45.04 12.59
CA PHE A 14 21.58 -44.39 12.58
C PHE A 14 21.50 -43.23 13.57
N ILE A 15 22.08 -43.35 14.76
CA ILE A 15 22.15 -42.27 15.75
C ILE A 15 23.05 -41.11 15.22
N SER A 16 24.17 -41.42 14.59
CA SER A 16 25.04 -40.40 14.01
C SER A 16 24.39 -39.74 12.79
N LEU A 17 23.68 -40.47 11.93
CA LEU A 17 22.92 -39.90 10.81
C LEU A 17 21.75 -39.01 11.31
N SER A 18 21.04 -39.44 12.38
CA SER A 18 19.99 -38.61 12.97
C SER A 18 20.57 -37.37 13.68
N GLN A 19 21.74 -37.49 14.33
CA GLN A 19 22.42 -36.30 14.88
C GLN A 19 22.95 -35.35 13.83
N ILE A 20 23.44 -35.85 12.67
CA ILE A 20 23.85 -35.05 11.55
C ILE A 20 22.62 -34.36 10.91
N LEU A 21 21.50 -35.07 10.74
CA LEU A 21 20.22 -34.47 10.27
C LEU A 21 19.67 -33.47 11.28
N PHE A 22 19.76 -33.74 12.58
CA PHE A 22 19.35 -32.77 13.63
C PHE A 22 20.36 -31.62 13.80
N ALA A 23 21.66 -31.83 13.54
CA ALA A 23 22.65 -30.78 13.53
C ALA A 23 22.47 -29.86 12.30
N ASP A 24 22.17 -30.38 11.11
CA ASP A 24 21.82 -29.60 9.94
C ASP A 24 20.52 -28.81 10.14
N ILE A 25 19.50 -29.36 10.77
CA ILE A 25 18.28 -28.67 11.15
C ILE A 25 18.57 -27.56 12.18
N LYS A 26 19.48 -27.79 13.15
CA LYS A 26 19.89 -26.75 14.11
C LYS A 26 20.76 -25.66 13.52
N ILE A 27 21.62 -25.98 12.55
CA ILE A 27 22.42 -24.99 11.83
C ILE A 27 21.50 -24.14 10.95
N ASN A 28 20.53 -24.75 10.31
CA ASN A 28 19.52 -24.05 9.48
C ASN A 28 18.53 -23.22 10.29
N SER A 29 18.24 -23.55 11.55
CA SER A 29 17.40 -22.73 12.44
C SER A 29 18.09 -21.42 12.88
N LYS A 30 19.41 -21.30 12.72
CA LYS A 30 20.16 -20.03 12.90
C LYS A 30 20.17 -19.15 11.66
N LEU A 31 19.90 -19.70 10.47
CA LEU A 31 19.71 -18.98 9.24
C LEU A 31 18.22 -18.61 9.12
N SER A 32 17.88 -17.48 9.71
CA SER A 32 16.57 -16.88 9.66
C SER A 32 16.23 -16.48 8.23
N GLY A 33 15.29 -17.15 7.62
CA GLY A 33 14.85 -16.87 6.26
C GLY A 33 14.36 -18.13 5.56
N CYS A 34 14.12 -18.00 4.28
CA CYS A 34 13.76 -19.12 3.43
C CYS A 34 15.00 -19.88 3.00
N ILE A 35 15.04 -21.18 3.29
CA ILE A 35 16.11 -22.06 2.80
C ILE A 35 15.77 -22.43 1.38
N HIS A 36 16.55 -21.89 0.44
CA HIS A 36 16.43 -22.23 -0.96
C HIS A 36 17.44 -23.30 -1.36
N LYS A 37 16.99 -24.30 -2.07
CA LYS A 37 17.86 -24.95 -3.04
C LYS A 37 17.96 -24.01 -4.25
N LEU A 38 18.88 -23.08 -4.22
CA LEU A 38 19.18 -22.12 -5.31
C LEU A 38 19.74 -22.83 -6.56
N THR A 39 19.00 -23.79 -7.12
CA THR A 39 19.48 -24.60 -8.23
C THR A 39 19.10 -24.08 -9.60
N LYS A 40 18.06 -23.23 -9.70
CA LYS A 40 17.59 -22.68 -11.00
C LYS A 40 17.09 -21.24 -10.83
N LYS A 41 17.11 -20.46 -11.94
CA LYS A 41 16.58 -19.11 -12.06
C LYS A 41 15.13 -18.97 -11.57
N ASP A 42 14.31 -20.00 -11.82
CA ASP A 42 12.90 -20.05 -11.41
C ASP A 42 12.70 -20.12 -9.89
N ASN A 43 13.72 -20.52 -9.12
CA ASN A 43 13.63 -20.65 -7.66
C ASN A 43 13.85 -19.32 -6.90
N LEU A 44 14.21 -18.24 -7.61
CA LEU A 44 14.33 -16.91 -7.01
C LEU A 44 12.99 -16.20 -6.91
N ASN A 45 12.03 -16.60 -7.71
CA ASN A 45 10.68 -16.07 -7.68
C ASN A 45 9.83 -16.79 -6.61
N PHE A 46 10.09 -16.52 -5.32
CA PHE A 46 9.24 -16.95 -4.21
C PHE A 46 7.79 -16.53 -4.36
N TYR A 47 7.57 -15.43 -5.02
CA TYR A 47 6.23 -14.92 -5.32
C TYR A 47 5.41 -15.92 -6.15
N ASN A 48 6.07 -16.88 -6.81
CA ASN A 48 5.45 -17.88 -7.69
C ASN A 48 5.22 -19.25 -7.04
N SER A 49 5.69 -19.49 -5.81
CA SER A 49 5.43 -20.76 -5.12
C SER A 49 4.13 -20.71 -4.32
N LYS A 50 3.27 -21.72 -4.49
CA LYS A 50 2.00 -21.82 -3.76
C LYS A 50 2.25 -22.21 -2.31
N ILE A 51 1.58 -21.51 -1.38
CA ILE A 51 1.67 -21.82 0.05
C ILE A 51 0.82 -23.06 0.33
N ASN A 52 1.47 -24.12 0.85
CA ASN A 52 0.79 -25.34 1.30
C ASN A 52 0.26 -25.16 2.72
N LYS A 53 1.12 -24.68 3.66
CA LYS A 53 0.77 -24.57 5.07
C LYS A 53 1.55 -23.46 5.77
N ILE A 54 0.93 -22.81 6.73
CA ILE A 54 1.58 -21.89 7.69
C ILE A 54 1.43 -22.48 9.08
N GLU A 55 2.53 -22.62 9.81
CA GLU A 55 2.57 -23.06 11.19
C GLU A 55 3.09 -21.93 12.07
N ILE A 56 2.39 -21.69 13.19
CA ILE A 56 2.72 -20.64 14.16
C ILE A 56 2.79 -21.26 15.54
N ASP A 57 3.93 -21.18 16.19
CA ASP A 57 4.17 -21.65 17.54
C ASP A 57 4.53 -20.49 18.45
N THR A 58 3.68 -20.20 19.44
CA THR A 58 3.89 -19.12 20.41
C THR A 58 4.86 -19.54 21.49
N HIS A 59 5.84 -18.71 21.85
CA HIS A 59 6.87 -19.05 22.82
C HIS A 59 6.31 -19.29 24.21
N ASN A 60 5.26 -18.58 24.62
CA ASN A 60 4.61 -18.73 25.91
C ASN A 60 3.18 -19.26 25.74
N TYR A 61 3.06 -20.55 25.43
CA TYR A 61 1.80 -21.20 25.13
C TYR A 61 0.79 -21.12 26.28
N LYS A 62 1.25 -21.26 27.55
CA LYS A 62 0.39 -21.17 28.73
C LYS A 62 -0.29 -19.78 28.84
N ASP A 63 0.48 -18.74 28.77
CA ASP A 63 -0.04 -17.37 28.85
C ASP A 63 -0.93 -17.02 27.65
N TRP A 64 -0.58 -17.52 26.47
CA TRP A 64 -1.40 -17.44 25.27
C TRP A 64 -2.78 -18.06 25.50
N THR A 65 -2.83 -19.28 26.02
CA THR A 65 -4.07 -20.01 26.27
C THR A 65 -4.91 -19.30 27.34
N VAL A 66 -4.29 -18.88 28.46
CA VAL A 66 -4.98 -18.12 29.53
C VAL A 66 -5.56 -16.81 28.98
N ASN A 67 -4.80 -16.08 28.15
CA ASN A 67 -5.29 -14.85 27.53
C ASN A 67 -6.51 -15.10 26.64
N ASN A 68 -6.49 -16.19 25.84
CA ASN A 68 -7.60 -16.56 24.98
C ASN A 68 -8.85 -16.97 25.77
N ILE A 69 -8.69 -17.69 26.86
CA ILE A 69 -9.80 -18.01 27.75
C ILE A 69 -10.40 -16.73 28.31
N ARG A 70 -9.59 -15.78 28.76
CA ARG A 70 -10.08 -14.46 29.24
C ARG A 70 -10.86 -13.69 28.17
N ILE A 71 -10.45 -13.76 26.90
CA ILE A 71 -11.21 -13.15 25.79
C ILE A 71 -12.58 -13.82 25.66
N ILE A 72 -12.61 -15.17 25.66
CA ILE A 72 -13.86 -15.94 25.50
C ILE A 72 -14.83 -15.70 26.67
N THR A 73 -14.32 -15.69 27.89
CA THR A 73 -15.13 -15.57 29.12
C THR A 73 -15.47 -14.14 29.52
N ASN A 74 -14.96 -13.14 28.81
CA ASN A 74 -15.30 -11.75 29.07
C ASN A 74 -16.80 -11.50 28.85
N ASN A 75 -17.43 -10.69 29.67
CA ASN A 75 -18.87 -10.40 29.57
C ASN A 75 -19.22 -9.45 28.43
N SER A 76 -18.26 -8.69 27.91
CA SER A 76 -18.48 -7.80 26.75
C SER A 76 -18.42 -8.57 25.44
N ARG A 77 -19.26 -8.19 24.48
CA ARG A 77 -19.18 -8.67 23.09
C ARG A 77 -17.87 -8.26 22.41
N PHE A 78 -17.27 -7.16 22.84
CA PHE A 78 -16.01 -6.66 22.28
C PHE A 78 -14.80 -7.11 23.10
N THR A 79 -13.72 -7.40 22.40
CA THR A 79 -12.45 -7.77 23.00
C THR A 79 -11.77 -6.54 23.59
N PRO A 80 -11.58 -6.45 24.92
CA PRO A 80 -10.88 -5.34 25.54
C PRO A 80 -9.45 -5.18 25.02
N ASN A 81 -8.97 -3.96 24.85
CA ASN A 81 -7.63 -3.68 24.31
C ASN A 81 -6.51 -4.33 25.16
N HIS A 82 -6.64 -4.38 26.49
CA HIS A 82 -5.64 -5.00 27.35
C HIS A 82 -5.49 -6.52 27.16
N LEU A 83 -6.47 -7.19 26.51
CA LEU A 83 -6.41 -8.61 26.15
C LEU A 83 -5.84 -8.83 24.73
N LYS A 84 -5.66 -7.79 23.94
CA LYS A 84 -4.99 -7.85 22.62
C LYS A 84 -3.47 -7.82 22.75
N LYS A 85 -2.92 -8.61 23.69
CA LYS A 85 -1.48 -8.72 23.95
C LYS A 85 -0.75 -9.37 22.78
N ARG A 86 0.50 -8.94 22.54
CA ARG A 86 1.40 -9.56 21.56
C ARG A 86 2.27 -10.62 22.24
N PHE A 87 2.44 -11.74 21.57
CA PHE A 87 3.28 -12.86 21.95
C PHE A 87 4.32 -13.11 20.87
N ASP A 88 5.54 -13.40 21.26
CA ASP A 88 6.58 -13.83 20.33
C ASP A 88 6.25 -15.23 19.80
N ALA A 89 6.55 -15.45 18.53
CA ALA A 89 6.24 -16.71 17.87
C ALA A 89 7.28 -17.06 16.80
N ASP A 90 7.52 -18.37 16.65
CA ASP A 90 8.19 -18.95 15.52
C ASP A 90 7.15 -19.30 14.45
N ILE A 91 7.47 -18.96 13.21
CA ILE A 91 6.55 -19.12 12.08
C ILE A 91 7.25 -19.93 11.01
N LYS A 92 6.62 -21.03 10.59
CA LYS A 92 7.11 -21.88 9.52
C LYS A 92 6.14 -21.87 8.36
N VAL A 93 6.64 -21.53 7.17
CA VAL A 93 5.87 -21.55 5.94
C VAL A 93 6.36 -22.68 5.07
N ILE A 94 5.44 -23.53 4.64
CA ILE A 94 5.72 -24.70 3.78
C ILE A 94 5.07 -24.43 2.44
N TYR A 95 5.86 -24.47 1.37
CA TYR A 95 5.41 -24.28 -0.01
C TYR A 95 5.21 -25.62 -0.72
N GLU A 96 4.39 -25.65 -1.78
CA GLU A 96 4.12 -26.90 -2.54
C GLU A 96 5.34 -27.45 -3.27
N ASP A 97 6.30 -26.58 -3.63
CA ASP A 97 7.58 -26.96 -4.25
C ASP A 97 8.59 -27.60 -3.27
N GLY A 98 8.17 -27.79 -1.99
CA GLY A 98 9.00 -28.34 -0.94
C GLY A 98 9.91 -27.34 -0.23
N ASN A 99 9.90 -26.06 -0.62
CA ASN A 99 10.63 -25.02 0.08
C ASN A 99 10.01 -24.75 1.46
N ILE A 100 10.86 -24.48 2.45
CA ILE A 100 10.45 -24.20 3.83
C ILE A 100 11.10 -22.89 4.28
N CYS A 101 10.30 -21.99 4.83
CA CYS A 101 10.79 -20.76 5.43
C CYS A 101 10.59 -20.76 6.95
N TYR A 102 11.64 -20.41 7.67
CA TYR A 102 11.61 -20.22 9.14
C TYR A 102 11.69 -18.73 9.44
N LEU A 103 10.64 -18.20 10.00
CA LEU A 103 10.45 -16.77 10.27
C LEU A 103 10.24 -16.56 11.76
N LYS A 104 10.45 -15.33 12.21
CA LYS A 104 10.13 -14.90 13.59
C LYS A 104 9.18 -13.71 13.54
N GLY A 105 8.30 -13.63 14.51
CA GLY A 105 7.35 -12.54 14.58
C GLY A 105 6.62 -12.45 15.90
N ARG A 106 5.70 -11.53 15.97
CA ARG A 106 4.78 -11.36 17.10
C ARG A 106 3.35 -11.51 16.62
N VAL A 107 2.57 -12.24 17.40
CA VAL A 107 1.17 -12.52 17.13
C VAL A 107 0.28 -12.01 18.25
N ARG A 108 -0.92 -11.59 17.90
CA ARG A 108 -1.97 -11.27 18.87
C ARG A 108 -3.33 -11.68 18.33
N HIS A 109 -4.33 -11.74 19.19
CA HIS A 109 -5.71 -11.82 18.77
C HIS A 109 -6.06 -10.65 17.83
N SER A 110 -6.74 -10.95 16.72
CA SER A 110 -7.24 -9.96 15.76
C SER A 110 -8.76 -9.95 15.75
N GLY A 111 -9.32 -8.76 15.70
CA GLY A 111 -10.77 -8.52 15.72
C GLY A 111 -11.19 -7.73 16.96
N ASP A 112 -12.22 -6.95 16.78
CA ASP A 112 -12.79 -6.13 17.84
C ASP A 112 -13.95 -6.84 18.54
N ALA A 113 -14.62 -7.75 17.84
CA ALA A 113 -15.71 -8.56 18.37
C ALA A 113 -15.29 -10.03 18.63
N LYS A 114 -16.03 -10.72 19.48
CA LYS A 114 -15.76 -12.11 19.86
C LYS A 114 -16.04 -13.14 18.77
N ASP A 115 -16.69 -12.78 17.67
CA ASP A 115 -16.86 -13.62 16.49
C ASP A 115 -15.52 -14.04 15.86
N HIS A 116 -14.44 -13.32 16.17
CA HIS A 116 -13.08 -13.65 15.78
C HIS A 116 -12.40 -14.76 16.59
N ILE A 117 -13.04 -15.30 17.62
CA ILE A 117 -12.54 -16.41 18.43
C ILE A 117 -13.66 -17.40 18.72
N ALA A 118 -13.40 -18.68 18.64
CA ALA A 118 -14.37 -19.73 18.94
C ALA A 118 -13.70 -20.96 19.53
N LEU A 119 -14.44 -21.66 20.40
CA LEU A 119 -14.14 -23.03 20.82
C LEU A 119 -14.75 -24.00 19.80
N LYS A 120 -13.95 -24.94 19.30
CA LYS A 120 -14.38 -26.04 18.46
C LYS A 120 -13.85 -27.34 19.06
N GLY A 121 -14.71 -28.05 19.78
CA GLY A 121 -14.28 -29.14 20.65
C GLY A 121 -13.32 -28.63 21.74
N ASN A 122 -12.16 -29.21 21.86
CA ASN A 122 -11.12 -28.81 22.83
C ASN A 122 -10.13 -27.78 22.23
N SER A 123 -10.37 -27.26 21.03
CA SER A 123 -9.43 -26.38 20.33
C SER A 123 -9.98 -24.97 20.23
N ILE A 124 -9.10 -23.97 20.35
CA ILE A 124 -9.44 -22.56 20.15
C ILE A 124 -9.03 -22.16 18.74
N ILE A 125 -10.01 -21.76 17.92
CA ILE A 125 -9.77 -21.18 16.60
C ILE A 125 -9.98 -19.67 16.71
N GLN A 126 -8.99 -18.88 16.28
CA GLN A 126 -9.06 -17.43 16.36
C GLN A 126 -8.38 -16.72 15.19
N SER A 127 -8.84 -15.52 14.90
CA SER A 127 -8.16 -14.62 13.99
C SER A 127 -6.92 -14.02 14.63
N LEU A 128 -5.84 -13.89 13.86
CA LEU A 128 -4.54 -13.39 14.30
C LEU A 128 -4.11 -12.14 13.55
N ASP A 129 -3.49 -11.22 14.26
CA ASP A 129 -2.70 -10.12 13.70
C ASP A 129 -1.23 -10.48 13.87
N VAL A 130 -0.51 -10.63 12.78
CA VAL A 130 0.89 -11.08 12.72
C VAL A 130 1.78 -9.98 12.18
N THR A 131 2.89 -9.74 12.86
CA THR A 131 3.97 -8.86 12.41
C THR A 131 5.27 -9.65 12.46
N LEU A 132 5.91 -9.84 11.32
CA LEU A 132 7.20 -10.51 11.23
C LEU A 132 8.30 -9.54 11.69
N SER A 133 9.17 -10.02 12.57
CA SER A 133 10.41 -9.33 12.95
C SER A 133 11.57 -9.75 12.05
N LEU A 134 11.40 -10.86 11.31
CA LEU A 134 12.43 -11.42 10.46
C LEU A 134 11.82 -12.20 9.30
N GLY A 135 12.31 -11.91 8.09
CA GLY A 135 11.84 -12.50 6.83
C GLY A 135 10.48 -11.96 6.37
N ASN A 136 9.92 -12.59 5.37
CA ASN A 136 8.66 -12.21 4.74
C ASN A 136 7.92 -13.43 4.20
N ILE A 137 6.63 -13.28 3.91
CA ILE A 137 5.82 -14.26 3.18
C ILE A 137 5.38 -13.60 1.87
N ARG A 138 6.00 -13.96 0.74
CA ARG A 138 5.73 -13.34 -0.57
C ARG A 138 5.80 -11.81 -0.52
N GLY A 139 6.83 -11.26 0.11
CA GLY A 139 7.01 -9.83 0.27
C GLY A 139 6.08 -9.17 1.28
N ILE A 140 5.40 -9.93 2.12
CA ILE A 140 4.49 -9.43 3.16
C ILE A 140 5.14 -9.62 4.51
N THR A 141 5.28 -8.55 5.27
CA THR A 141 5.82 -8.57 6.64
C THR A 141 4.74 -8.42 7.71
N ARG A 142 3.56 -7.89 7.35
CA ARG A 142 2.42 -7.69 8.23
C ARG A 142 1.15 -8.25 7.59
N PHE A 143 0.49 -9.16 8.28
CA PHE A 143 -0.71 -9.80 7.78
C PHE A 143 -1.68 -10.21 8.89
N LYS A 144 -2.89 -10.57 8.50
CA LYS A 144 -3.87 -11.20 9.35
C LYS A 144 -4.15 -12.62 8.87
N LEU A 145 -4.39 -13.52 9.81
CA LEU A 145 -5.00 -14.81 9.54
C LEU A 145 -6.41 -14.77 10.12
N PHE A 146 -7.41 -14.69 9.25
CA PHE A 146 -8.80 -14.69 9.71
C PHE A 146 -9.33 -16.12 9.82
N LYS A 147 -10.00 -16.38 10.91
CA LYS A 147 -10.78 -17.60 11.09
C LYS A 147 -11.87 -17.67 10.00
N PRO A 148 -12.33 -18.87 9.59
CA PRO A 148 -13.46 -19.00 8.66
C PRO A 148 -14.69 -18.19 9.11
N ASP A 149 -15.48 -17.72 8.16
CA ASP A 149 -16.79 -17.07 8.36
C ASP A 149 -16.81 -15.68 9.01
N VAL A 150 -15.64 -15.07 9.25
CA VAL A 150 -15.56 -13.70 9.82
C VAL A 150 -15.45 -12.59 8.78
N ARG A 151 -15.19 -12.94 7.53
CA ARG A 151 -14.98 -11.96 6.43
C ARG A 151 -15.86 -12.26 5.23
N GLY A 152 -17.09 -12.72 5.44
CA GLY A 152 -17.96 -13.19 4.37
C GLY A 152 -17.53 -14.57 3.83
N VAL A 153 -17.81 -14.85 2.58
CA VAL A 153 -17.39 -16.09 1.93
C VAL A 153 -15.91 -16.00 1.58
N LEU A 154 -15.08 -16.86 2.21
CA LEU A 154 -13.61 -16.78 2.13
C LEU A 154 -13.12 -16.76 0.67
N GLU A 155 -13.66 -17.64 -0.19
CA GLU A 155 -13.30 -17.69 -1.61
C GLU A 155 -13.64 -16.38 -2.32
N ASP A 156 -14.79 -15.78 -2.01
CA ASP A 156 -15.23 -14.54 -2.63
C ASP A 156 -14.35 -13.35 -2.23
N VAL A 157 -13.80 -13.33 -1.01
CA VAL A 157 -12.80 -12.32 -0.59
C VAL A 157 -11.55 -12.41 -1.46
N VAL A 158 -11.05 -13.63 -1.73
CA VAL A 158 -9.87 -13.83 -2.57
C VAL A 158 -10.15 -13.41 -4.01
N ILE A 159 -11.30 -13.83 -4.57
CA ILE A 159 -11.73 -13.49 -5.93
C ILE A 159 -11.87 -11.97 -6.08
N GLN A 160 -12.63 -11.34 -5.19
CA GLN A 160 -12.88 -9.89 -5.20
C GLN A 160 -11.58 -9.07 -5.16
N ASN A 161 -10.71 -9.36 -4.20
CA ASN A 161 -9.45 -8.63 -4.06
C ASN A 161 -8.52 -8.84 -5.25
N HIS A 162 -8.54 -10.03 -5.87
CA HIS A 162 -7.75 -10.29 -7.07
C HIS A 162 -8.28 -9.51 -8.28
N ILE A 163 -9.59 -9.48 -8.49
CA ILE A 163 -10.21 -8.72 -9.59
C ILE A 163 -9.97 -7.22 -9.39
N LEU A 164 -10.14 -6.68 -8.17
CA LEU A 164 -9.87 -5.26 -7.88
C LEU A 164 -8.43 -4.86 -8.23
N ARG A 165 -7.44 -5.70 -7.90
CA ARG A 165 -6.05 -5.43 -8.31
C ARG A 165 -5.86 -5.42 -9.82
N ASN A 166 -6.50 -6.35 -10.53
CA ASN A 166 -6.45 -6.38 -11.99
C ASN A 166 -7.09 -5.14 -12.63
N PHE A 167 -8.08 -4.53 -11.98
CA PHE A 167 -8.68 -3.24 -12.36
C PHE A 167 -7.86 -2.03 -11.88
N GLY A 168 -6.69 -2.25 -11.26
CA GLY A 168 -5.81 -1.19 -10.79
C GLY A 168 -6.21 -0.51 -9.48
N TYR A 169 -7.11 -1.14 -8.68
CA TYR A 169 -7.45 -0.66 -7.33
C TYR A 169 -6.56 -1.26 -6.25
N LEU A 170 -6.41 -0.54 -5.15
CA LEU A 170 -5.67 -1.01 -3.99
C LEU A 170 -6.47 -2.09 -3.26
N ALA A 171 -5.99 -3.32 -3.34
CA ALA A 171 -6.59 -4.44 -2.63
C ALA A 171 -5.51 -5.36 -2.05
N PRO A 172 -5.70 -5.87 -0.82
CA PRO A 172 -4.72 -6.71 -0.15
C PRO A 172 -4.54 -8.05 -0.88
N ARG A 173 -3.32 -8.57 -0.88
CA ARG A 173 -3.07 -9.95 -1.28
C ARG A 173 -3.77 -10.86 -0.29
N SER A 174 -4.72 -11.66 -0.79
CA SER A 174 -5.56 -12.56 0.00
C SER A 174 -5.40 -13.98 -0.50
N ILE A 175 -5.20 -14.94 0.43
CA ILE A 175 -4.86 -16.32 0.10
C ILE A 175 -5.62 -17.26 1.05
N LYS A 176 -6.26 -18.29 0.52
CA LYS A 176 -6.82 -19.39 1.31
C LYS A 176 -5.69 -20.36 1.70
N VAL A 177 -5.42 -20.52 2.99
CA VAL A 177 -4.31 -21.31 3.48
C VAL A 177 -4.72 -22.30 4.54
N LYS A 178 -4.04 -23.45 4.61
CA LYS A 178 -4.05 -24.30 5.79
C LYS A 178 -3.14 -23.68 6.84
N ALA A 179 -3.63 -23.47 8.04
CA ALA A 179 -2.84 -22.92 9.14
C ALA A 179 -2.89 -23.83 10.36
N ARG A 180 -1.77 -23.95 11.07
CA ARG A 180 -1.67 -24.53 12.42
C ARG A 180 -1.19 -23.43 13.36
N VAL A 181 -1.96 -23.18 14.39
CA VAL A 181 -1.59 -22.23 15.46
C VAL A 181 -1.46 -23.03 16.73
N ASN A 182 -0.23 -23.20 17.21
CA ASN A 182 0.13 -24.18 18.22
C ASN A 182 -0.41 -25.57 17.81
N GLU A 183 -1.35 -26.12 18.55
CA GLU A 183 -1.91 -27.47 18.29
C GLU A 183 -3.16 -27.44 17.37
N THR A 184 -3.74 -26.26 17.13
CA THR A 184 -5.01 -26.13 16.40
C THR A 184 -4.80 -25.94 14.91
N GLN A 185 -5.41 -26.79 14.08
CA GLN A 185 -5.40 -26.70 12.63
C GLN A 185 -6.73 -26.16 12.11
N SER A 186 -6.66 -25.27 11.11
CA SER A 186 -7.83 -24.70 10.43
C SER A 186 -7.48 -24.26 9.02
N ILE A 187 -8.49 -24.13 8.16
CA ILE A 187 -8.37 -23.35 6.92
C ILE A 187 -8.61 -21.89 7.30
N MET A 188 -7.74 -20.98 6.89
CA MET A 188 -7.82 -19.58 7.25
C MET A 188 -7.65 -18.69 6.01
N LEU A 189 -8.15 -17.47 6.10
CA LEU A 189 -7.86 -16.41 5.13
C LEU A 189 -6.58 -15.68 5.59
N PHE A 190 -5.49 -15.87 4.86
CA PHE A 190 -4.33 -15.01 4.95
C PHE A 190 -4.62 -13.72 4.20
N GLN A 191 -4.48 -12.57 4.84
CA GLN A 191 -4.71 -11.28 4.22
C GLN A 191 -3.63 -10.28 4.64
N GLU A 192 -3.01 -9.66 3.66
CA GLU A 192 -2.03 -8.58 3.83
C GLU A 192 -2.66 -7.40 4.57
N LYS A 193 -1.89 -6.74 5.43
CA LYS A 193 -2.32 -5.46 6.04
C LYS A 193 -2.06 -4.30 5.10
N ALA A 194 -2.91 -3.28 5.19
CA ALA A 194 -2.67 -2.01 4.53
C ALA A 194 -1.41 -1.34 5.13
N ALA A 195 -0.31 -1.46 4.42
CA ALA A 195 1.01 -0.95 4.79
C ALA A 195 1.79 -0.62 3.51
N LYS A 196 3.06 -0.22 3.65
CA LYS A 196 3.96 0.09 2.54
C LYS A 196 3.96 -1.00 1.47
N GLU A 197 4.09 -2.26 1.88
CA GLU A 197 4.20 -3.40 0.95
C GLU A 197 2.95 -3.57 0.08
N LEU A 198 1.76 -3.26 0.61
CA LEU A 198 0.52 -3.24 -0.18
C LEU A 198 0.56 -2.14 -1.24
N LEU A 199 1.03 -0.95 -0.90
CA LEU A 199 1.11 0.18 -1.83
C LEU A 199 2.09 -0.14 -2.96
N GLU A 200 3.29 -0.56 -2.63
CA GLU A 200 4.35 -0.86 -3.59
C GLU A 200 3.98 -2.05 -4.50
N PHE A 201 3.35 -3.10 -3.96
CA PHE A 201 2.85 -4.22 -4.76
C PHE A 201 1.77 -3.80 -5.77
N ASN A 202 1.03 -2.74 -5.49
CA ASN A 202 0.03 -2.15 -6.39
C ASN A 202 0.59 -0.94 -7.16
N SER A 203 1.90 -0.83 -7.32
CA SER A 203 2.59 0.25 -8.06
C SER A 203 2.25 1.65 -7.53
N ARG A 204 2.21 1.80 -6.21
CA ARG A 204 2.08 3.08 -5.52
C ARG A 204 3.29 3.32 -4.64
N ARG A 205 3.79 4.55 -4.64
CA ARG A 205 4.83 4.95 -3.69
C ARG A 205 4.28 4.96 -2.26
N GLU A 206 5.16 4.75 -1.30
CA GLU A 206 4.80 4.84 0.11
C GLU A 206 4.26 6.23 0.46
N GLY A 207 3.15 6.27 1.17
CA GLY A 207 2.48 7.51 1.58
C GLY A 207 1.45 7.26 2.69
N PRO A 208 0.72 8.29 3.12
CA PRO A 208 -0.23 8.20 4.22
C PRO A 208 -1.38 7.23 3.93
N ILE A 209 -1.64 6.34 4.88
CA ILE A 209 -2.80 5.45 4.88
C ILE A 209 -3.72 5.88 6.02
N LEU A 210 -4.98 6.16 5.70
CA LEU A 210 -5.96 6.71 6.62
C LEU A 210 -7.16 5.77 6.75
N GLU A 211 -7.80 5.82 7.92
CA GLU A 211 -9.07 5.14 8.19
C GLU A 211 -9.94 5.97 9.12
N ALA A 212 -11.22 5.62 9.24
CA ALA A 212 -12.11 6.21 10.22
C ALA A 212 -11.70 5.82 11.65
N ASP A 213 -11.68 6.79 12.58
CA ASP A 213 -11.45 6.51 13.98
C ASP A 213 -12.76 6.10 14.67
N GLN A 214 -12.89 4.83 14.98
CA GLN A 214 -14.06 4.25 15.63
C GLN A 214 -13.95 4.18 17.16
N LYS A 215 -12.95 4.80 17.78
CA LYS A 215 -12.71 4.64 19.22
C LYS A 215 -13.94 4.98 20.08
N PHE A 216 -14.67 6.02 19.75
CA PHE A 216 -15.87 6.41 20.52
C PHE A 216 -17.02 5.41 20.36
N PHE A 217 -17.15 4.75 19.20
CA PHE A 217 -18.11 3.66 19.07
C PHE A 217 -17.78 2.52 20.05
N PHE A 218 -16.53 2.07 20.06
CA PHE A 218 -16.12 1.00 20.97
C PHE A 218 -16.22 1.39 22.44
N GLU A 219 -15.94 2.63 22.80
CA GLU A 219 -16.14 3.15 24.16
C GLU A 219 -17.61 3.11 24.58
N LEU A 220 -18.52 3.51 23.71
CA LEU A 220 -19.96 3.50 23.99
C LEU A 220 -20.53 2.08 24.15
N VAL A 221 -20.02 1.11 23.36
CA VAL A 221 -20.58 -0.25 23.34
C VAL A 221 -19.86 -1.23 24.27
N LYS A 222 -18.72 -0.87 24.86
CA LYS A 222 -17.92 -1.78 25.71
C LYS A 222 -18.67 -2.36 26.91
N ASN A 223 -19.66 -1.66 27.39
CA ASN A 223 -20.46 -2.06 28.55
C ASN A 223 -21.76 -2.80 28.20
N ILE A 224 -22.02 -3.05 26.90
CA ILE A 224 -23.19 -3.83 26.48
C ILE A 224 -22.89 -5.32 26.74
N PRO A 225 -23.68 -6.01 27.59
CA PRO A 225 -23.47 -7.43 27.85
C PRO A 225 -23.70 -8.30 26.62
N ASP A 226 -22.90 -9.34 26.46
CA ASP A 226 -22.93 -10.27 25.31
C ASP A 226 -24.23 -11.09 25.24
N ASN A 227 -24.84 -11.37 26.39
CA ASN A 227 -26.05 -12.18 26.53
C ASN A 227 -27.36 -11.45 26.21
N ASN A 228 -27.30 -10.16 25.86
CA ASN A 228 -28.47 -9.35 25.60
C ASN A 228 -28.60 -8.98 24.12
N LEU A 229 -28.95 -9.98 23.28
CA LEU A 229 -29.15 -9.80 21.83
C LEU A 229 -30.23 -8.77 21.48
N SER A 230 -31.28 -8.64 22.30
CA SER A 230 -32.34 -7.63 22.11
C SER A 230 -31.82 -6.21 22.34
N ASN A 231 -31.01 -5.99 23.36
CA ASN A 231 -30.37 -4.70 23.59
C ASN A 231 -29.31 -4.38 22.52
N TRP A 232 -28.65 -5.40 21.95
CA TRP A 232 -27.72 -5.21 20.88
C TRP A 232 -28.40 -4.72 19.59
N SER A 233 -29.50 -5.33 19.20
CA SER A 233 -30.23 -4.98 17.96
C SER A 233 -30.91 -3.62 18.03
N VAL A 234 -31.32 -3.16 19.22
CA VAL A 234 -32.02 -1.88 19.42
C VAL A 234 -31.06 -0.77 19.84
N GLY A 235 -30.16 -1.02 20.79
CA GLY A 235 -29.28 0.00 21.36
C GLY A 235 -28.06 0.32 20.45
N THR A 236 -27.50 -0.65 19.77
CA THR A 236 -26.31 -0.44 18.94
C THR A 236 -26.52 0.56 17.80
N PRO A 237 -27.63 0.55 17.06
CA PRO A 237 -27.91 1.58 16.07
C PRO A 237 -27.82 3.00 16.65
N ILE A 238 -28.46 3.25 17.77
CA ILE A 238 -28.45 4.57 18.41
C ILE A 238 -27.02 4.98 18.79
N LEU A 239 -26.25 4.07 19.38
CA LEU A 239 -24.87 4.34 19.78
C LEU A 239 -23.95 4.56 18.57
N ARG A 240 -24.16 3.86 17.46
CA ARG A 240 -23.49 4.13 16.21
C ARG A 240 -23.80 5.51 15.69
N THR A 241 -25.07 5.88 15.59
CA THR A 241 -25.46 7.23 15.15
C THR A 241 -24.79 8.29 16.03
N LYS A 242 -24.78 8.09 17.35
CA LYS A 242 -24.12 9.00 18.29
C LYS A 242 -22.61 9.10 18.02
N SER A 243 -21.92 7.97 17.83
CA SER A 243 -20.47 7.95 17.54
C SER A 243 -20.14 8.50 16.14
N SER A 244 -21.01 8.30 15.15
CA SER A 244 -20.80 8.81 13.79
C SER A 244 -20.83 10.34 13.72
N LYS A 245 -21.55 11.00 14.63
CA LYS A 245 -21.55 12.47 14.73
C LYS A 245 -20.19 13.06 15.17
N VAL A 246 -19.32 12.24 15.73
CA VAL A 246 -18.00 12.63 16.26
C VAL A 246 -16.85 11.87 15.63
N MET A 247 -17.08 11.26 14.47
CA MET A 247 -16.08 10.49 13.76
C MET A 247 -15.15 11.40 12.96
N LEU A 248 -13.84 11.15 13.10
CA LEU A 248 -12.79 11.75 12.30
C LEU A 248 -11.94 10.64 11.66
N SER A 249 -10.99 11.00 10.84
CA SER A 249 -10.00 10.08 10.32
C SER A 249 -8.77 10.01 11.23
N LYS A 250 -8.00 8.92 11.08
CA LYS A 250 -6.70 8.73 11.71
C LYS A 250 -5.72 8.10 10.73
N LEU A 251 -4.42 8.28 10.95
CA LEU A 251 -3.36 7.59 10.22
C LEU A 251 -3.17 6.17 10.77
N THR A 252 -2.96 5.20 9.88
CA THR A 252 -2.62 3.82 10.26
C THR A 252 -1.11 3.55 10.21
N ASN A 253 -0.37 4.45 9.58
CA ASN A 253 1.08 4.41 9.44
C ASN A 253 1.74 5.74 9.81
N ALA A 254 1.33 6.34 10.93
CA ALA A 254 1.81 7.64 11.39
C ALA A 254 3.34 7.70 11.58
N ASN A 255 4.01 6.56 11.77
CA ASN A 255 5.47 6.46 11.77
C ASN A 255 6.13 6.97 10.48
N LEU A 256 5.36 7.21 9.42
CA LEU A 256 5.85 7.84 8.19
C LEU A 256 6.46 9.21 8.45
N ILE A 257 5.98 9.95 9.44
CA ILE A 257 6.49 11.27 9.82
C ILE A 257 7.98 11.25 10.24
N TYR A 258 8.45 10.13 10.80
CA TYR A 258 9.88 9.97 11.15
C TYR A 258 10.85 9.98 9.97
N LYS A 259 10.33 9.92 8.74
CA LYS A 259 11.15 10.00 7.54
C LYS A 259 11.60 11.43 7.20
N GLY A 260 11.07 12.43 7.90
CA GLY A 260 11.44 13.83 7.80
C GLY A 260 10.25 14.78 7.55
N ASP A 261 10.53 16.07 7.61
CA ASP A 261 9.54 17.17 7.60
C ASP A 261 8.55 17.13 6.43
N ILE A 262 9.00 16.71 5.25
CA ILE A 262 8.10 16.64 4.08
C ILE A 262 7.11 15.49 4.24
N HIS A 263 7.52 14.34 4.77
CA HIS A 263 6.60 13.24 5.05
C HIS A 263 5.59 13.62 6.14
N GLU A 264 6.02 14.40 7.13
CA GLU A 264 5.09 14.97 8.10
C GLU A 264 4.09 15.91 7.42
N LYS A 265 4.55 16.86 6.59
CA LYS A 265 3.68 17.79 5.85
C LYS A 265 2.67 17.05 4.97
N ILE A 266 3.10 16.04 4.21
CA ILE A 266 2.21 15.20 3.38
C ILE A 266 1.17 14.48 4.25
N SER A 267 1.58 13.93 5.40
CA SER A 267 0.69 13.20 6.30
C SER A 267 -0.33 14.11 6.95
N LEU A 268 0.08 15.29 7.37
CA LEU A 268 -0.79 16.30 7.96
C LEU A 268 -1.75 16.91 6.93
N ASP A 269 -1.31 17.13 5.68
CA ASP A 269 -2.20 17.56 4.60
C ASP A 269 -3.28 16.50 4.31
N ALA A 270 -2.89 15.24 4.24
CA ALA A 270 -3.81 14.12 4.04
C ALA A 270 -4.89 14.03 5.12
N ILE A 271 -4.48 14.04 6.40
CA ILE A 271 -5.44 13.91 7.51
C ILE A 271 -6.33 15.16 7.64
N ASN A 272 -5.80 16.37 7.38
CA ASN A 272 -6.57 17.60 7.35
C ASN A 272 -7.69 17.54 6.31
N LYS A 273 -7.36 17.14 5.08
CA LYS A 273 -8.34 17.01 3.99
C LYS A 273 -9.40 15.95 4.30
N LEU A 274 -8.99 14.79 4.77
CA LEU A 274 -9.94 13.73 5.09
C LEU A 274 -10.82 14.07 6.30
N ASN A 275 -10.27 14.73 7.31
CA ASN A 275 -11.07 15.23 8.45
C ASN A 275 -12.11 16.26 8.00
N SER A 276 -11.79 17.13 7.04
CA SER A 276 -12.77 18.06 6.45
C SER A 276 -13.94 17.29 5.81
N ILE A 277 -13.64 16.21 5.09
CA ILE A 277 -14.65 15.34 4.47
C ILE A 277 -15.48 14.62 5.55
N PHE A 278 -14.84 14.09 6.60
CA PHE A 278 -15.53 13.43 7.71
C PHE A 278 -16.43 14.37 8.51
N LEU A 279 -16.01 15.60 8.76
CA LEU A 279 -16.83 16.60 9.43
C LEU A 279 -18.05 16.98 8.59
N TYR A 280 -17.89 17.13 7.27
CA TYR A 280 -19.01 17.32 6.37
C TYR A 280 -19.95 16.11 6.36
N TRP A 281 -19.41 14.89 6.29
CA TRP A 281 -20.18 13.66 6.36
C TRP A 281 -20.95 13.52 7.68
N SER A 282 -20.29 13.77 8.82
CA SER A 282 -20.91 13.69 10.15
C SER A 282 -22.01 14.72 10.36
N SER A 283 -21.94 15.89 9.71
CA SER A 283 -22.97 16.92 9.80
C SER A 283 -24.34 16.48 9.29
N ARG A 284 -24.37 15.47 8.40
CA ARG A 284 -25.61 14.87 7.87
C ARG A 284 -26.43 14.14 8.93
N PHE A 285 -25.78 13.64 9.99
CA PHE A 285 -26.44 12.93 11.09
C PHE A 285 -27.13 13.86 12.10
N GLN A 286 -27.13 15.16 11.87
CA GLN A 286 -27.66 16.15 12.79
C GLN A 286 -29.16 16.43 12.65
N ASP A 287 -29.79 16.01 11.53
CA ASP A 287 -31.23 16.17 11.33
C ASP A 287 -32.02 15.08 12.07
N GLU A 288 -32.53 15.44 13.27
CA GLU A 288 -33.31 14.56 14.15
C GLU A 288 -34.65 14.09 13.53
N LYS A 289 -35.12 14.69 12.45
CA LYS A 289 -36.41 14.40 11.83
C LYS A 289 -36.44 13.18 10.95
N ASN A 290 -35.28 12.67 10.53
CA ASN A 290 -35.20 11.49 9.70
C ASN A 290 -34.71 10.31 10.50
N ASN A 291 -35.62 9.50 11.02
CA ASN A 291 -35.41 8.22 11.70
C ASN A 291 -34.81 7.14 10.74
N PHE A 292 -33.95 7.50 9.80
CA PHE A 292 -33.26 6.55 8.95
C PHE A 292 -32.01 6.05 9.65
N TYR A 293 -31.80 4.74 9.53
CA TYR A 293 -30.57 4.07 9.97
C TYR A 293 -29.40 4.52 9.11
N PHE A 294 -28.76 5.63 9.46
CA PHE A 294 -27.68 6.29 8.73
C PHE A 294 -26.32 5.58 8.80
N PHE A 295 -26.31 4.28 9.11
CA PHE A 295 -25.07 3.53 9.32
C PHE A 295 -24.20 3.35 8.11
N ASP A 296 -24.77 3.52 6.93
CA ASP A 296 -24.20 2.97 5.70
C ASP A 296 -24.08 4.00 4.58
N TYR A 297 -24.15 5.31 4.89
CA TYR A 297 -23.82 6.30 3.88
C TYR A 297 -22.31 6.28 3.59
N ASP A 298 -21.97 6.07 2.33
CA ASP A 298 -20.62 6.27 1.85
C ASP A 298 -20.21 7.75 1.93
N LEU A 299 -18.90 7.97 1.98
CA LEU A 299 -18.34 9.30 1.80
C LEU A 299 -18.56 9.75 0.34
N ASP A 300 -18.75 11.05 0.14
CA ASP A 300 -18.99 11.62 -1.18
C ASP A 300 -17.76 11.47 -2.08
N ASN A 301 -17.90 10.75 -3.20
CA ASN A 301 -16.84 10.53 -4.16
C ASN A 301 -16.32 11.82 -4.79
N SER A 302 -17.16 12.85 -4.92
CA SER A 302 -16.72 14.17 -5.43
C SER A 302 -15.73 14.83 -4.49
N LEU A 303 -15.95 14.72 -3.17
CA LEU A 303 -15.03 15.22 -2.16
C LEU A 303 -13.75 14.38 -2.07
N LEU A 304 -13.88 13.04 -2.09
CA LEU A 304 -12.73 12.12 -2.08
C LEU A 304 -11.82 12.32 -3.30
N ALA A 305 -12.41 12.65 -4.46
CA ALA A 305 -11.74 12.92 -5.72
C ALA A 305 -11.29 14.39 -5.86
N LEU A 306 -11.51 15.23 -4.86
CA LEU A 306 -11.27 16.68 -4.90
C LEU A 306 -11.82 17.32 -6.18
N PHE A 307 -13.03 16.90 -6.58
CA PHE A 307 -13.79 17.36 -7.74
C PHE A 307 -13.18 17.05 -9.13
N ASP A 308 -12.18 16.16 -9.21
CA ASP A 308 -11.66 15.67 -10.48
C ASP A 308 -12.60 14.64 -11.11
N LYS A 309 -13.13 14.91 -12.33
CA LYS A 309 -14.07 14.03 -13.02
C LYS A 309 -13.57 12.60 -13.16
N ASN A 310 -12.33 12.40 -13.60
CA ASN A 310 -11.81 11.06 -13.88
C ASN A 310 -11.64 10.26 -12.58
N LYS A 311 -11.29 10.92 -11.49
CA LYS A 311 -11.18 10.30 -10.16
C LYS A 311 -12.57 9.98 -9.59
N ILE A 312 -13.56 10.83 -9.79
CA ILE A 312 -14.95 10.54 -9.42
C ILE A 312 -15.43 9.28 -10.13
N ILE A 313 -15.24 9.18 -11.45
CA ILE A 313 -15.62 7.99 -12.22
C ILE A 313 -14.89 6.75 -11.69
N LYS A 314 -13.59 6.84 -11.39
CA LYS A 314 -12.80 5.73 -10.82
C LYS A 314 -13.37 5.29 -9.46
N LEU A 315 -13.75 6.22 -8.60
CA LEU A 315 -14.38 5.92 -7.31
C LEU A 315 -15.78 5.34 -7.46
N ASP A 316 -16.58 5.80 -8.43
CA ASP A 316 -17.90 5.24 -8.73
C ASP A 316 -17.79 3.80 -9.24
N ILE A 317 -16.83 3.49 -10.10
CA ILE A 317 -16.55 2.11 -10.56
C ILE A 317 -16.21 1.22 -9.35
N TYR A 318 -15.35 1.68 -8.45
CA TYR A 318 -15.03 0.95 -7.22
C TYR A 318 -16.30 0.67 -6.38
N ASN A 319 -17.10 1.69 -6.12
CA ASN A 319 -18.32 1.54 -5.33
C ASN A 319 -19.33 0.59 -5.99
N LEU A 320 -19.52 0.68 -7.32
CA LEU A 320 -20.38 -0.20 -8.09
C LEU A 320 -19.92 -1.66 -8.05
N PHE A 321 -18.61 -1.89 -8.20
CA PHE A 321 -18.05 -3.24 -8.10
C PHE A 321 -18.23 -3.81 -6.70
N MET A 322 -17.98 -3.03 -5.66
CA MET A 322 -18.21 -3.45 -4.27
C MET A 322 -19.70 -3.78 -4.02
N GLN A 323 -20.60 -2.99 -4.54
CA GLN A 323 -22.05 -3.28 -4.43
C GLN A 323 -22.43 -4.55 -5.19
N SER A 324 -21.97 -4.72 -6.44
CA SER A 324 -22.30 -5.89 -7.28
C SER A 324 -21.76 -7.22 -6.70
N THR A 325 -20.76 -7.15 -5.82
CA THR A 325 -20.23 -8.30 -5.06
C THR A 325 -20.84 -8.44 -3.67
N ASN A 326 -21.89 -7.68 -3.35
CA ASN A 326 -22.52 -7.60 -2.00
C ASN A 326 -21.58 -7.18 -0.87
N SER A 327 -20.59 -6.34 -1.19
CA SER A 327 -19.52 -5.89 -0.26
C SER A 327 -19.84 -4.55 0.39
N HIS A 328 -21.07 -4.33 0.76
CA HIS A 328 -21.54 -3.05 1.34
C HIS A 328 -20.79 -2.65 2.62
N HIS A 329 -20.30 -3.64 3.37
CA HIS A 329 -19.64 -3.39 4.65
C HIS A 329 -18.39 -2.51 4.49
N ALA A 330 -17.67 -2.64 3.37
CA ALA A 330 -16.49 -1.82 3.08
C ALA A 330 -16.81 -0.39 2.64
N LEU A 331 -18.05 -0.11 2.25
CA LEU A 331 -18.46 1.21 1.75
C LEU A 331 -19.00 2.16 2.84
N GLY A 332 -19.32 1.63 4.02
CA GLY A 332 -19.73 2.48 5.13
C GLY A 332 -18.62 3.45 5.55
N GLY A 333 -18.94 4.73 5.73
CA GLY A 333 -17.97 5.77 6.08
C GLY A 333 -17.09 5.42 7.29
N SER A 334 -17.65 4.69 8.27
CA SER A 334 -16.91 4.21 9.44
C SER A 334 -15.90 3.10 9.17
N ASN A 335 -15.97 2.45 8.00
CA ASN A 335 -15.17 1.25 7.68
C ASN A 335 -14.19 1.44 6.51
N ARG A 336 -14.19 2.64 5.89
CA ARG A 336 -13.34 2.95 4.74
C ARG A 336 -11.90 3.15 5.15
N LYS A 337 -10.99 2.65 4.28
CA LYS A 337 -9.56 2.94 4.32
C LYS A 337 -9.14 3.61 3.02
N PHE A 338 -8.20 4.54 3.13
CA PHE A 338 -7.71 5.30 2.00
C PHE A 338 -6.20 5.39 2.02
N TYR A 339 -5.61 5.40 0.84
CA TYR A 339 -4.29 5.91 0.58
C TYR A 339 -4.41 7.34 0.05
N TRP A 340 -3.65 8.26 0.63
CA TRP A 340 -3.53 9.60 0.06
C TRP A 340 -2.55 9.57 -1.10
N ASN A 341 -3.06 9.59 -2.33
CA ASN A 341 -2.26 9.71 -3.53
C ASN A 341 -1.91 11.18 -3.76
N SER A 342 -0.79 11.63 -3.20
CA SER A 342 -0.34 13.02 -3.26
C SER A 342 -0.02 13.49 -4.70
N ILE A 343 0.46 12.58 -5.56
CA ILE A 343 0.77 12.87 -6.96
C ILE A 343 -0.50 13.19 -7.72
N GLU A 344 -1.49 12.32 -7.64
CA GLU A 344 -2.77 12.46 -8.33
C GLU A 344 -3.79 13.30 -7.53
N ASN A 345 -3.47 13.68 -6.30
CA ASN A 345 -4.26 14.54 -5.42
C ASN A 345 -5.69 14.04 -5.19
N TYR A 346 -5.84 12.80 -4.68
CA TYR A 346 -7.14 12.23 -4.30
C TYR A 346 -6.97 11.10 -3.28
N PHE A 347 -8.09 10.72 -2.61
CA PHE A 347 -8.14 9.60 -1.70
C PHE A 347 -8.46 8.31 -2.46
N GLU A 348 -7.46 7.46 -2.63
CA GLU A 348 -7.58 6.17 -3.31
C GLU A 348 -8.07 5.11 -2.30
N PRO A 349 -9.21 4.43 -2.56
CA PRO A 349 -9.77 3.47 -1.62
C PRO A 349 -8.91 2.20 -1.57
N ILE A 350 -8.73 1.66 -0.36
CA ILE A 350 -8.14 0.35 -0.13
C ILE A 350 -9.26 -0.62 0.23
N ALA A 351 -9.37 -1.73 -0.50
CA ALA A 351 -10.36 -2.76 -0.18
C ALA A 351 -10.08 -3.35 1.21
N TYR A 352 -11.02 -3.18 2.11
CA TYR A 352 -10.89 -3.63 3.50
C TYR A 352 -12.24 -4.02 4.07
N ASP A 353 -12.29 -5.11 4.81
CA ASP A 353 -13.47 -5.60 5.54
C ASP A 353 -14.77 -5.65 4.72
N ALA A 354 -14.67 -6.15 3.51
CA ALA A 354 -15.72 -6.07 2.52
C ALA A 354 -16.88 -7.06 2.75
N ASN A 355 -16.58 -8.22 3.31
CA ASN A 355 -17.52 -9.33 3.53
C ASN A 355 -18.33 -9.73 2.28
N PRO A 356 -17.67 -10.01 1.14
CA PRO A 356 -18.36 -10.33 -0.11
C PRO A 356 -19.17 -11.61 -0.02
N ASP A 357 -20.27 -11.61 -0.78
CA ASP A 357 -21.08 -12.80 -1.11
C ASP A 357 -21.51 -12.70 -2.57
N ILE A 358 -20.62 -13.09 -3.48
CA ILE A 358 -20.83 -12.95 -4.93
C ILE A 358 -22.02 -13.78 -5.40
N SER A 359 -22.27 -14.92 -4.78
CA SER A 359 -23.36 -15.85 -5.18
C SER A 359 -24.75 -15.32 -4.81
N ARG A 360 -24.82 -14.40 -3.87
CA ARG A 360 -26.09 -13.84 -3.43
C ARG A 360 -26.66 -12.85 -4.45
N ASN A 361 -27.97 -12.90 -4.64
CA ASN A 361 -28.67 -11.85 -5.38
C ASN A 361 -28.57 -10.53 -4.63
N PHE A 362 -28.24 -9.46 -5.36
CA PHE A 362 -28.39 -8.14 -4.79
C PHE A 362 -29.86 -7.90 -4.49
N SER A 363 -30.21 -7.70 -3.24
CA SER A 363 -31.59 -7.51 -2.83
C SER A 363 -31.74 -6.15 -2.18
N THR A 364 -32.67 -5.38 -2.66
CA THR A 364 -33.39 -4.25 -2.06
C THR A 364 -33.10 -2.89 -2.67
N THR A 365 -34.18 -2.32 -3.16
CA THR A 365 -34.37 -0.92 -3.52
C THR A 365 -34.15 0.06 -2.35
N THR A 366 -34.43 -0.35 -1.11
CA THR A 366 -34.23 0.45 0.10
C THR A 366 -32.76 0.72 0.41
N THR A 367 -31.88 -0.22 0.09
CA THR A 367 -30.43 -0.08 0.32
C THR A 367 -29.78 0.92 -0.65
N LEU A 368 -30.25 0.98 -1.89
CA LEU A 368 -29.72 1.89 -2.90
C LEU A 368 -30.05 3.35 -2.59
N LYS A 369 -31.26 3.64 -2.12
CA LYS A 369 -31.73 5.02 -1.88
C LYS A 369 -31.00 5.72 -0.74
N ALA A 370 -30.60 4.97 0.27
CA ALA A 370 -30.13 5.54 1.53
C ALA A 370 -28.61 5.52 1.70
N ARG A 371 -27.87 4.72 0.93
CA ARG A 371 -26.50 4.33 1.29
C ARG A 371 -25.40 4.91 0.42
N TYR A 372 -25.71 5.22 -0.86
CA TYR A 372 -24.63 5.56 -1.82
C TYR A 372 -25.05 6.75 -2.67
N PRO A 373 -24.46 7.92 -2.42
CA PRO A 373 -24.66 9.05 -3.32
C PRO A 373 -24.02 8.70 -4.66
N PHE A 374 -24.84 8.64 -5.71
CA PHE A 374 -24.39 8.45 -7.07
C PHE A 374 -23.94 9.78 -7.65
N SER A 375 -22.76 9.81 -8.27
CA SER A 375 -22.29 11.00 -8.95
C SER A 375 -23.04 11.24 -10.27
N ILE A 376 -22.92 12.43 -10.80
CA ILE A 376 -23.45 12.77 -12.13
C ILE A 376 -22.78 11.96 -13.27
N PHE A 377 -21.68 11.26 -12.99
CA PHE A 377 -20.90 10.45 -13.92
C PHE A 377 -21.23 8.95 -13.84
N TYR A 378 -22.25 8.57 -13.10
CA TYR A 378 -22.62 7.19 -12.84
C TYR A 378 -22.81 6.36 -14.11
N ASP A 379 -23.48 6.91 -15.13
CA ASP A 379 -23.72 6.20 -16.41
C ASP A 379 -22.40 5.85 -17.14
N GLU A 380 -21.40 6.74 -17.06
CA GLU A 380 -20.06 6.50 -17.59
C GLU A 380 -19.33 5.42 -16.78
N ALA A 381 -19.48 5.43 -15.47
CA ALA A 381 -18.87 4.46 -14.57
C ALA A 381 -19.44 3.04 -14.79
N ILE A 382 -20.76 2.90 -14.93
CA ILE A 382 -21.39 1.60 -15.25
C ILE A 382 -20.90 1.04 -16.57
N LYS A 383 -20.83 1.86 -17.62
CA LYS A 383 -20.34 1.43 -18.92
C LYS A 383 -18.91 0.90 -18.81
N LYS A 384 -18.00 1.63 -18.18
CA LYS A 384 -16.61 1.23 -18.00
C LYS A 384 -16.48 -0.05 -17.17
N LEU A 385 -17.26 -0.20 -16.08
CA LEU A 385 -17.22 -1.42 -15.27
C LEU A 385 -17.70 -2.64 -16.06
N ASN A 386 -18.74 -2.50 -16.88
CA ASN A 386 -19.21 -3.58 -17.75
C ASN A 386 -18.15 -3.98 -18.78
N GLU A 387 -17.43 -3.03 -19.36
CA GLU A 387 -16.31 -3.28 -20.27
C GLU A 387 -15.19 -4.05 -19.55
N GLU A 388 -14.76 -3.61 -18.36
CA GLU A 388 -13.74 -4.27 -17.55
C GLU A 388 -14.15 -5.71 -17.19
N LEU A 389 -15.36 -5.92 -16.72
CA LEU A 389 -15.88 -7.25 -16.39
C LEU A 389 -15.98 -8.18 -17.62
N SER A 390 -16.22 -7.61 -18.80
CA SER A 390 -16.31 -8.38 -20.05
C SER A 390 -14.94 -8.78 -20.59
N ASN A 391 -13.91 -8.01 -20.27
CA ASN A 391 -12.53 -8.26 -20.68
C ASN A 391 -11.80 -9.24 -19.76
N ILE A 392 -12.43 -9.72 -18.67
CA ILE A 392 -11.80 -10.68 -17.77
C ILE A 392 -11.55 -12.01 -18.50
N ASN A 393 -10.27 -12.39 -18.60
CA ASN A 393 -9.90 -13.72 -19.07
C ASN A 393 -10.12 -14.76 -17.96
N THR A 394 -11.22 -15.50 -18.03
CA THR A 394 -11.63 -16.46 -17.00
C THR A 394 -10.64 -17.61 -16.80
N ARG A 395 -9.97 -18.06 -17.87
CA ARG A 395 -8.93 -19.10 -17.78
C ARG A 395 -7.69 -18.61 -17.03
N LYS A 396 -7.25 -17.38 -17.32
CA LYS A 396 -6.16 -16.75 -16.55
C LYS A 396 -6.56 -16.57 -15.09
N LEU A 397 -7.75 -16.02 -14.86
CA LEU A 397 -8.28 -15.83 -13.50
C LEU A 397 -8.34 -17.14 -12.71
N LYS A 398 -8.84 -18.25 -13.31
CA LYS A 398 -8.82 -19.58 -12.69
C LYS A 398 -7.42 -19.99 -12.26
N ASN A 399 -6.42 -19.81 -13.14
CA ASN A 399 -5.04 -20.19 -12.83
C ASN A 399 -4.48 -19.35 -11.68
N ASP A 400 -4.71 -18.04 -11.70
CA ASP A 400 -4.29 -17.12 -10.63
C ASP A 400 -4.96 -17.48 -9.29
N LEU A 401 -6.26 -17.80 -9.29
CA LEU A 401 -7.00 -18.24 -8.12
C LEU A 401 -6.48 -19.57 -7.55
N SER A 402 -6.08 -20.51 -8.42
CA SER A 402 -5.44 -21.75 -7.97
C SER A 402 -4.16 -21.47 -7.17
N PHE A 403 -3.39 -20.48 -7.61
CA PHE A 403 -2.19 -20.01 -6.91
C PHE A 403 -2.51 -19.42 -5.51
N LEU A 404 -3.70 -18.81 -5.39
CA LEU A 404 -4.20 -18.21 -4.16
C LEU A 404 -4.96 -19.21 -3.27
N GLY A 405 -4.87 -20.50 -3.58
CA GLY A 405 -5.47 -21.58 -2.79
C GLY A 405 -6.97 -21.83 -3.08
N ILE A 406 -7.50 -21.25 -4.16
CA ILE A 406 -8.88 -21.48 -4.60
C ILE A 406 -8.88 -22.39 -5.81
N ILE A 407 -9.35 -23.63 -5.62
CA ILE A 407 -9.45 -24.63 -6.69
C ILE A 407 -10.92 -24.71 -7.11
N MET A 408 -11.20 -24.26 -8.33
CA MET A 408 -12.54 -24.33 -8.94
C MET A 408 -12.43 -24.52 -10.46
N PRO A 409 -13.44 -25.14 -11.12
CA PRO A 409 -13.48 -25.24 -12.58
C PRO A 409 -13.66 -23.86 -13.21
N GLU A 410 -13.31 -23.72 -14.49
CA GLU A 410 -13.43 -22.44 -15.21
C GLU A 410 -14.89 -21.97 -15.31
N GLU A 411 -15.82 -22.92 -15.45
CA GLU A 411 -17.25 -22.66 -15.49
C GLU A 411 -17.73 -21.95 -14.20
N ALA A 412 -17.29 -22.41 -13.03
CA ALA A 412 -17.63 -21.77 -11.76
C ALA A 412 -17.04 -20.34 -11.66
N VAL A 413 -15.88 -20.10 -12.25
CA VAL A 413 -15.33 -18.72 -12.37
C VAL A 413 -16.20 -17.87 -13.26
N LYS A 414 -16.64 -18.39 -14.42
CA LYS A 414 -17.57 -17.71 -15.34
C LYS A 414 -18.90 -17.39 -14.65
N GLU A 415 -19.45 -18.35 -13.90
CA GLU A 415 -20.69 -18.15 -13.12
C GLU A 415 -20.54 -17.01 -12.11
N LYS A 416 -19.42 -16.94 -11.39
CA LYS A 416 -19.16 -15.83 -10.44
C LYS A 416 -19.12 -14.48 -11.17
N ILE A 417 -18.40 -14.37 -12.30
CA ILE A 417 -18.36 -13.13 -13.09
C ILE A 417 -19.75 -12.76 -13.64
N ASN A 418 -20.49 -13.73 -14.18
CA ASN A 418 -21.85 -13.48 -14.65
C ASN A 418 -22.77 -13.02 -13.52
N LYS A 419 -22.58 -13.55 -12.31
CA LYS A 419 -23.35 -13.13 -11.14
C LYS A 419 -23.07 -11.68 -10.75
N ILE A 420 -21.80 -11.25 -10.81
CA ILE A 420 -21.44 -9.84 -10.60
C ILE A 420 -22.15 -8.96 -11.63
N LYS A 421 -22.18 -9.35 -12.92
CA LYS A 421 -22.87 -8.60 -13.98
C LYS A 421 -24.39 -8.53 -13.74
N VAL A 422 -25.01 -9.64 -13.38
CA VAL A 422 -26.46 -9.68 -13.05
C VAL A 422 -26.78 -8.75 -11.89
N ASN A 423 -25.94 -8.74 -10.84
CA ASN A 423 -26.11 -7.83 -9.73
C ASN A 423 -25.92 -6.35 -10.16
N LEU A 424 -24.96 -6.08 -11.03
CA LEU A 424 -24.70 -4.74 -11.57
C LEU A 424 -25.87 -4.24 -12.42
N ASP A 425 -26.44 -5.10 -13.27
CA ASP A 425 -27.63 -4.78 -14.08
C ASP A 425 -28.85 -4.47 -13.19
N PHE A 426 -29.03 -5.23 -12.12
CA PHE A 426 -30.09 -4.95 -11.15
C PHE A 426 -29.88 -3.60 -10.46
N ILE A 427 -28.64 -3.27 -10.07
CA ILE A 427 -28.29 -1.96 -9.48
C ILE A 427 -28.64 -0.85 -10.49
N ASN A 428 -28.24 -0.99 -11.75
CA ASN A 428 -28.49 -0.02 -12.79
C ASN A 428 -29.99 0.23 -13.06
N GLN A 429 -30.79 -0.84 -13.17
CA GLN A 429 -32.23 -0.74 -13.36
C GLN A 429 -32.94 0.00 -12.20
N ASN A 430 -32.47 -0.22 -10.96
CA ASN A 430 -33.03 0.44 -9.79
C ASN A 430 -32.52 1.88 -9.62
N TYR A 431 -31.26 2.17 -9.99
CA TYR A 431 -30.74 3.52 -10.03
C TYR A 431 -31.56 4.44 -10.94
N ASN A 432 -31.87 3.99 -12.15
CA ASN A 432 -32.65 4.76 -13.10
C ASN A 432 -34.05 5.16 -12.58
N LYS A 433 -34.62 4.37 -11.63
CA LYS A 433 -35.90 4.70 -10.98
C LYS A 433 -35.77 5.82 -9.92
N VAL A 434 -34.58 6.03 -9.34
CA VAL A 434 -34.37 6.96 -8.23
C VAL A 434 -33.50 8.16 -8.60
N LYS A 435 -32.87 8.17 -9.78
CA LYS A 435 -31.94 9.19 -10.28
C LYS A 435 -32.43 10.64 -10.06
N ASN A 436 -33.70 10.90 -10.35
CA ASN A 436 -34.28 12.24 -10.21
C ASN A 436 -34.54 12.64 -8.75
N GLN A 437 -34.61 11.69 -7.81
CA GLN A 437 -34.81 11.96 -6.39
C GLN A 437 -33.49 12.28 -5.69
N ASP A 438 -32.39 11.66 -6.11
CA ASP A 438 -31.06 11.83 -5.52
C ASP A 438 -30.39 13.16 -5.93
N LEU A 439 -30.61 13.63 -7.16
CA LEU A 439 -30.17 14.97 -7.59
C LEU A 439 -30.80 16.10 -6.75
N ALA A 440 -32.03 15.90 -6.27
CA ALA A 440 -32.69 16.85 -5.38
C ALA A 440 -32.08 16.83 -3.97
N LEU A 441 -31.59 15.69 -3.50
CA LEU A 441 -30.91 15.58 -2.20
C LEU A 441 -29.51 16.21 -2.22
N HIS A 442 -28.74 16.05 -3.30
CA HIS A 442 -27.44 16.69 -3.45
C HIS A 442 -27.52 18.23 -3.43
N ASN A 443 -28.56 18.82 -4.00
CA ASN A 443 -28.78 20.26 -4.00
C ASN A 443 -29.28 20.83 -2.65
N GLN A 444 -29.68 19.98 -1.71
CA GLN A 444 -30.15 20.39 -0.37
C GLN A 444 -29.03 20.51 0.69
N TYR A 445 -27.81 20.05 0.39
CA TYR A 445 -26.69 20.17 1.33
C TYR A 445 -26.13 21.59 1.36
N LYS A 446 -26.89 22.52 1.95
CA LYS A 446 -26.32 23.79 2.39
C LYS A 446 -25.36 23.53 3.55
N TYR A 447 -24.15 24.04 3.40
CA TYR A 447 -23.16 24.13 4.47
C TYR A 447 -23.84 24.75 5.70
N LYS A 448 -23.86 24.02 6.81
CA LYS A 448 -24.25 24.64 8.08
C LYS A 448 -23.07 25.50 8.52
N GLU A 449 -23.31 26.80 8.67
CA GLU A 449 -22.43 27.67 9.44
C GLU A 449 -22.21 27.00 10.79
N ASN A 450 -20.93 26.82 11.24
CA ASN A 450 -20.55 26.22 12.52
C ASN A 450 -20.51 24.67 12.63
N ILE A 451 -20.07 23.96 11.58
CA ILE A 451 -19.88 22.49 11.65
C ILE A 451 -19.01 22.07 12.86
N LEU A 452 -17.95 22.83 13.14
CA LEU A 452 -17.06 22.53 14.27
C LEU A 452 -17.72 22.71 15.63
N GLU A 453 -18.61 23.70 15.81
CA GLU A 453 -19.36 23.88 17.07
C GLU A 453 -20.30 22.70 17.29
N HIS A 454 -21.00 22.28 16.24
CA HIS A 454 -21.87 21.10 16.30
C HIS A 454 -21.08 19.82 16.60
N PHE A 455 -19.96 19.64 15.93
CA PHE A 455 -19.08 18.51 16.20
C PHE A 455 -18.62 18.50 17.66
N ASN A 456 -18.17 19.63 18.17
CA ASN A 456 -17.70 19.77 19.54
C ASN A 456 -18.83 19.54 20.59
N LYS A 457 -20.04 20.05 20.33
CA LYS A 457 -21.18 19.74 21.15
C LYS A 457 -21.46 18.24 21.22
N ASN A 458 -21.53 17.56 20.09
CA ASN A 458 -21.71 16.11 20.03
C ASN A 458 -20.56 15.34 20.72
N LEU A 459 -19.31 15.82 20.57
CA LEU A 459 -18.15 15.21 21.22
C LEU A 459 -18.29 15.26 22.75
N LYS A 460 -18.75 16.36 23.30
CA LYS A 460 -18.99 16.49 24.76
C LYS A 460 -20.09 15.59 25.27
N GLU A 461 -21.09 15.27 24.45
CA GLU A 461 -22.11 14.29 24.80
C GLU A 461 -21.58 12.85 24.85
N VAL A 462 -20.54 12.56 24.06
CA VAL A 462 -19.90 11.23 24.00
C VAL A 462 -18.76 11.11 25.01
N ASP A 463 -17.94 12.12 25.11
CA ASP A 463 -16.80 12.23 26.04
C ASP A 463 -16.65 13.68 26.55
N PRO A 464 -17.18 13.98 27.75
CA PRO A 464 -17.14 15.34 28.34
C PRO A 464 -15.71 15.89 28.52
N LYS A 465 -14.71 15.03 28.62
CA LYS A 465 -13.32 15.42 28.85
C LYS A 465 -12.51 15.57 27.56
N ALA A 466 -13.04 15.11 26.42
CA ALA A 466 -12.29 15.18 25.17
C ALA A 466 -11.96 16.63 24.78
N LEU A 467 -10.77 16.85 24.23
CA LEU A 467 -10.30 18.14 23.73
C LEU A 467 -9.98 18.06 22.25
N LEU A 468 -10.25 19.15 21.53
CA LEU A 468 -9.90 19.27 20.13
C LEU A 468 -8.50 19.87 19.95
N ILE A 469 -7.74 19.29 19.04
CA ILE A 469 -6.46 19.83 18.61
C ILE A 469 -6.60 20.41 17.22
N LYS A 470 -6.39 21.70 17.11
CA LYS A 470 -6.28 22.43 15.84
C LYS A 470 -4.81 22.64 15.50
N ARG A 471 -4.57 22.86 14.21
CA ARG A 471 -3.26 23.29 13.70
C ARG A 471 -3.39 24.68 13.06
N ASN A 472 -2.41 25.54 13.33
CA ASN A 472 -2.23 26.80 12.62
C ASN A 472 -0.76 26.88 12.23
N ASN A 473 -0.47 26.89 10.95
CA ASN A 473 0.88 26.72 10.38
C ASN A 473 1.59 25.47 10.94
N SER A 474 2.69 25.65 11.68
CA SER A 474 3.44 24.56 12.34
C SER A 474 2.90 24.19 13.71
N ASP A 475 2.13 25.09 14.35
CA ASP A 475 1.81 24.99 15.76
C ASP A 475 0.49 24.27 16.00
N LEU A 476 0.46 23.47 17.09
CA LEU A 476 -0.73 22.80 17.57
C LEU A 476 -1.37 23.61 18.69
N PHE A 477 -2.69 23.67 18.69
CA PHE A 477 -3.48 24.36 19.70
C PHE A 477 -4.52 23.43 20.28
N LYS A 478 -4.56 23.26 21.59
CA LYS A 478 -5.67 22.60 22.28
C LYS A 478 -6.78 23.60 22.51
N CYS A 479 -7.98 23.25 22.14
CA CYS A 479 -9.14 24.12 22.21
C CYS A 479 -10.20 23.55 23.14
N GLU A 480 -10.76 24.40 24.00
CA GLU A 480 -11.93 24.09 24.80
C GLU A 480 -13.23 24.10 23.96
N ILE A 481 -14.35 23.77 24.60
CA ILE A 481 -15.67 23.49 24.03
C ILE A 481 -16.11 24.49 22.95
N TYR A 482 -15.81 25.79 23.12
CA TYR A 482 -16.32 26.84 22.22
C TYR A 482 -15.32 27.30 21.17
N LEU A 483 -14.16 26.63 21.04
CA LEU A 483 -13.11 26.98 20.10
C LEU A 483 -12.58 28.43 20.22
N LYS A 484 -13.01 29.17 21.24
CA LYS A 484 -12.64 30.57 21.46
C LYS A 484 -11.36 30.72 22.29
N ASN A 485 -11.09 29.76 23.18
CA ASN A 485 -9.90 29.73 24.01
C ASN A 485 -9.05 28.57 23.56
N CYS A 486 -8.08 28.82 22.67
CA CYS A 486 -7.11 27.84 22.24
C CYS A 486 -5.75 28.19 22.81
N GLU A 487 -5.11 27.26 23.48
CA GLU A 487 -3.78 27.39 24.04
C GLU A 487 -2.77 26.61 23.19
N LEU A 488 -1.55 27.10 23.09
CA LEU A 488 -0.45 26.37 22.45
C LEU A 488 -0.33 24.98 23.11
N PHE A 489 -0.21 23.95 22.28
CA PHE A 489 -0.10 22.56 22.72
C PHE A 489 1.21 21.98 22.25
N ASP A 490 2.22 22.08 23.08
CA ASP A 490 3.54 21.51 22.83
C ASP A 490 3.57 20.04 23.26
N ILE A 491 3.88 19.15 22.33
CA ILE A 491 3.94 17.70 22.54
C ILE A 491 5.18 17.09 21.89
N SER A 492 5.63 15.97 22.45
CA SER A 492 6.71 15.20 21.85
C SER A 492 6.31 14.60 20.49
N GLU A 493 7.28 14.31 19.65
CA GLU A 493 7.04 13.63 18.37
C GLU A 493 6.31 12.29 18.55
N SER A 494 6.63 11.53 19.60
CA SER A 494 5.93 10.28 19.93
C SER A 494 4.46 10.50 20.31
N ASP A 495 4.12 11.63 20.93
CA ASP A 495 2.73 11.97 21.26
C ASP A 495 2.00 12.54 20.04
N LEU A 496 2.71 13.23 19.14
CA LEU A 496 2.15 13.59 17.83
C LEU A 496 1.71 12.34 17.05
N ILE A 497 2.53 11.30 17.02
CA ILE A 497 2.16 10.03 16.39
C ILE A 497 0.88 9.45 17.02
N LYS A 498 0.82 9.36 18.36
CA LYS A 498 -0.38 8.86 19.05
C LYS A 498 -1.61 9.74 18.78
N LEU A 499 -1.42 11.06 18.67
CA LEU A 499 -2.49 11.98 18.32
C LEU A 499 -3.03 11.69 16.92
N LEU A 500 -2.15 11.52 15.92
CA LEU A 500 -2.53 11.25 14.55
C LEU A 500 -3.09 9.82 14.34
N GLU A 501 -2.70 8.86 15.20
CA GLU A 501 -3.29 7.52 15.28
C GLU A 501 -4.60 7.47 16.08
N GLY A 502 -5.05 8.62 16.64
CA GLY A 502 -6.26 8.70 17.45
C GLY A 502 -6.12 8.08 18.86
N GLU A 503 -4.91 7.84 19.33
CA GLU A 503 -4.61 7.11 20.57
C GLU A 503 -4.09 8.00 21.70
N LEU A 504 -3.96 9.32 21.49
CA LEU A 504 -3.42 10.21 22.52
C LEU A 504 -4.40 10.40 23.67
N VAL A 505 -4.01 9.94 24.86
CA VAL A 505 -4.72 10.13 26.12
C VAL A 505 -3.74 10.63 27.17
N ILE A 506 -3.97 11.82 27.73
CA ILE A 506 -3.16 12.41 28.80
C ILE A 506 -4.06 12.68 29.99
N LYS A 507 -3.73 12.17 31.19
CA LYS A 507 -4.51 12.33 32.43
C LYS A 507 -6.01 12.03 32.26
N ASN A 508 -6.33 10.92 31.58
CA ASN A 508 -7.71 10.47 31.27
C ASN A 508 -8.50 11.44 30.34
N THR A 509 -7.82 12.31 29.61
CA THR A 509 -8.40 13.19 28.59
C THR A 509 -8.02 12.67 27.20
N ASN A 510 -9.03 12.44 26.35
CA ASN A 510 -8.83 12.09 24.95
C ASN A 510 -8.57 13.35 24.12
N TYR A 511 -7.57 13.30 23.26
CA TYR A 511 -7.25 14.37 22.32
C TYR A 511 -7.65 13.96 20.91
N GLN A 512 -8.38 14.84 20.20
CA GLN A 512 -8.86 14.61 18.84
C GLN A 512 -8.22 15.62 17.89
N TYR A 513 -7.48 15.13 16.91
CA TYR A 513 -6.89 15.98 15.88
C TYR A 513 -7.92 16.35 14.81
N VAL A 514 -8.29 17.61 14.73
CA VAL A 514 -9.23 18.12 13.73
C VAL A 514 -8.52 18.66 12.48
N GLY A 515 -7.34 19.25 12.67
CA GLY A 515 -6.56 19.86 11.60
C GLY A 515 -6.74 21.37 11.45
N GLN A 516 -6.47 21.89 10.26
CA GLN A 516 -6.66 23.32 9.96
C GLN A 516 -8.11 23.68 9.65
N ASN A 517 -8.38 24.97 9.49
CA ASN A 517 -9.72 25.46 9.16
C ASN A 517 -10.34 24.74 7.96
N LEU A 518 -11.60 24.35 8.18
CA LEU A 518 -12.40 23.57 7.25
C LEU A 518 -12.95 24.46 6.14
N ASP A 519 -12.18 24.62 5.08
CA ASP A 519 -12.70 25.18 3.84
C ASP A 519 -12.71 24.09 2.77
N LEU A 520 -13.92 23.63 2.37
CA LEU A 520 -14.05 22.69 1.26
C LEU A 520 -13.53 23.29 -0.06
N ASN A 521 -13.55 24.60 -0.20
CA ASN A 521 -12.96 25.27 -1.37
C ASN A 521 -11.41 25.14 -1.34
N ALA A 522 -10.81 25.11 -0.15
CA ALA A 522 -9.38 24.87 0.00
C ALA A 522 -8.98 23.43 -0.36
N LEU A 523 -9.90 22.45 -0.33
CA LEU A 523 -9.62 21.07 -0.75
C LEU A 523 -9.18 20.99 -2.22
N SER A 524 -9.71 21.85 -3.08
CA SER A 524 -9.40 21.86 -4.51
C SER A 524 -8.14 22.64 -4.88
N GLN A 525 -7.46 23.29 -3.92
CA GLN A 525 -6.24 24.06 -4.20
C GLN A 525 -5.11 23.11 -4.68
N LYS A 526 -4.63 23.37 -5.89
CA LYS A 526 -3.63 22.54 -6.59
C LYS A 526 -2.20 22.71 -6.08
N GLY A 527 -1.97 23.35 -4.94
CA GLY A 527 -0.63 23.67 -4.48
C GLY A 527 0.08 24.72 -5.34
N ASN A 528 1.42 24.82 -5.19
CA ASN A 528 2.25 25.83 -5.87
C ASN A 528 2.62 25.48 -7.32
N TYR A 529 1.89 24.58 -7.97
CA TYR A 529 2.17 24.15 -9.33
C TYR A 529 1.32 24.88 -10.37
N TYR A 530 1.96 25.43 -11.37
CA TYR A 530 1.31 25.83 -12.62
C TYR A 530 1.08 24.59 -13.49
N SER A 531 0.16 24.66 -14.45
CA SER A 531 -0.08 23.55 -15.37
C SER A 531 -0.24 24.00 -16.81
N LYS A 532 0.28 23.18 -17.75
CA LYS A 532 0.15 23.38 -19.19
C LYS A 532 -0.21 22.05 -19.86
N LYS A 533 -1.15 22.05 -20.78
CA LYS A 533 -1.47 20.89 -21.60
C LYS A 533 -0.43 20.71 -22.71
N PHE A 534 -0.01 19.47 -22.93
CA PHE A 534 0.84 19.07 -24.04
C PHE A 534 0.34 17.74 -24.58
N LEU A 535 -0.21 17.73 -25.79
CA LEU A 535 -0.95 16.61 -26.36
C LEU A 535 -2.02 16.10 -25.35
N ASN A 536 -2.02 14.82 -25.05
CA ASN A 536 -2.93 14.22 -24.08
C ASN A 536 -2.41 14.25 -22.64
N SER A 537 -1.19 14.79 -22.44
CA SER A 537 -0.54 14.87 -21.14
C SER A 537 -0.72 16.23 -20.48
N THR A 538 -0.44 16.30 -19.17
CA THR A 538 -0.42 17.58 -18.45
C THR A 538 0.95 17.76 -17.80
N ILE A 539 1.60 18.87 -18.11
CA ILE A 539 2.85 19.29 -17.50
C ILE A 539 2.52 20.18 -16.31
N PHE A 540 3.02 19.82 -15.14
CA PHE A 540 2.96 20.62 -13.92
C PHE A 540 4.35 21.12 -13.59
N TYR A 541 4.48 22.38 -13.18
CA TYR A 541 5.77 23.00 -12.92
C TYR A 541 5.69 24.06 -11.84
N GLU A 542 6.76 24.23 -11.09
CA GLU A 542 6.89 25.20 -10.01
C GLU A 542 7.28 26.59 -10.55
N LYS A 543 7.13 27.62 -9.71
CA LYS A 543 7.41 29.02 -10.06
C LYS A 543 8.82 29.24 -10.63
N GLY A 544 9.82 28.53 -10.11
CA GLY A 544 11.22 28.62 -10.57
C GLY A 544 11.51 27.97 -11.92
N ILE A 545 10.50 27.63 -12.73
CA ILE A 545 10.63 26.98 -14.03
C ILE A 545 10.13 27.88 -15.14
N VAL A 546 10.92 28.01 -16.20
CA VAL A 546 10.48 28.58 -17.50
C VAL A 546 10.25 27.40 -18.45
N LEU A 547 8.98 27.25 -18.90
CA LEU A 547 8.53 26.12 -19.72
C LEU A 547 8.13 26.56 -21.12
N GLU A 548 8.78 26.00 -22.12
CA GLU A 548 8.40 26.08 -23.53
C GLU A 548 7.94 24.70 -24.00
N ALA A 549 6.76 24.58 -24.57
CA ALA A 549 6.22 23.31 -25.07
C ALA A 549 5.61 23.53 -26.43
N ASP A 550 6.27 23.03 -27.48
CA ASP A 550 5.92 23.14 -28.88
C ASP A 550 5.34 21.83 -29.39
N GLN A 551 4.03 21.79 -29.61
CA GLN A 551 3.33 20.56 -30.07
C GLN A 551 3.61 20.26 -31.56
N ILE A 552 4.06 21.23 -32.36
CA ILE A 552 4.36 21.01 -33.78
C ILE A 552 5.71 20.29 -33.90
N LYS A 553 6.68 20.71 -33.11
CA LYS A 553 8.02 20.08 -33.08
C LYS A 553 8.09 18.87 -32.19
N ASN A 554 7.04 18.58 -31.39
CA ASN A 554 7.06 17.60 -30.32
C ASN A 554 8.22 17.82 -29.32
N GLU A 555 8.44 19.08 -28.93
CA GLU A 555 9.54 19.45 -28.05
C GLU A 555 9.05 20.12 -26.77
N ILE A 556 9.70 19.77 -25.66
CA ILE A 556 9.50 20.39 -24.36
C ILE A 556 10.86 20.88 -23.87
N ILE A 557 10.99 22.20 -23.68
CA ILE A 557 12.20 22.85 -23.15
C ILE A 557 11.87 23.39 -21.77
N ILE A 558 12.65 22.96 -20.79
CA ILE A 558 12.50 23.27 -19.38
C ILE A 558 13.78 23.95 -18.91
N ASN A 559 13.68 25.21 -18.54
CA ASN A 559 14.79 25.97 -17.99
C ASN A 559 14.52 26.25 -16.50
N GLN A 560 15.26 25.62 -15.63
CA GLN A 560 15.21 25.86 -14.21
C GLN A 560 15.89 27.19 -13.88
N LYS A 561 15.24 28.07 -13.12
CA LYS A 561 15.74 29.37 -12.66
C LYS A 561 16.01 29.40 -11.16
N GLU A 562 15.35 28.53 -10.40
CA GLU A 562 15.54 28.39 -8.97
C GLU A 562 16.02 26.97 -8.67
N VAL A 563 17.05 26.83 -7.85
CA VAL A 563 17.61 25.53 -7.43
C VAL A 563 16.51 24.67 -6.80
N GLY A 564 16.39 23.41 -7.25
CA GLY A 564 15.42 22.46 -6.73
C GLY A 564 14.00 22.62 -7.23
N ALA A 565 13.69 23.61 -8.10
CA ALA A 565 12.38 23.73 -8.72
C ALA A 565 12.11 22.54 -9.65
N ARG A 566 10.90 21.98 -9.60
CA ARG A 566 10.54 20.69 -10.19
C ARG A 566 9.49 20.80 -11.27
N VAL A 567 9.53 19.83 -12.18
CA VAL A 567 8.52 19.63 -13.24
C VAL A 567 8.10 18.17 -13.24
N TYR A 568 6.81 17.92 -13.38
CA TYR A 568 6.33 16.57 -13.65
C TYR A 568 5.30 16.55 -14.78
N ILE A 569 5.38 15.51 -15.61
CA ILE A 569 4.46 15.25 -16.72
C ILE A 569 3.59 14.06 -16.32
N LEU A 570 2.29 14.25 -16.32
CA LEU A 570 1.35 13.29 -15.75
C LEU A 570 0.33 12.84 -16.79
N ASN A 571 0.15 11.53 -16.87
CA ASN A 571 -0.84 10.82 -17.69
C ASN A 571 -0.72 11.11 -19.18
N GLY A 572 -1.29 10.27 -20.04
CA GLY A 572 -1.33 10.46 -21.49
C GLY A 572 -0.14 9.84 -22.22
N ASN A 573 0.16 10.37 -23.41
CA ASN A 573 1.10 9.77 -24.33
C ASN A 573 2.18 10.76 -24.72
N LEU A 574 3.43 10.28 -24.79
CA LEU A 574 4.56 11.02 -25.38
C LEU A 574 5.14 10.19 -26.56
N ILE A 575 4.82 10.61 -27.78
CA ILE A 575 5.23 9.90 -29.01
C ILE A 575 6.21 10.81 -29.77
N ASP A 576 7.36 10.26 -30.16
CA ASP A 576 8.43 10.97 -30.89
C ASP A 576 8.80 12.33 -30.25
N THR A 577 8.70 12.43 -28.94
CA THR A 577 8.87 13.67 -28.18
C THR A 577 10.32 13.84 -27.74
N ALA A 578 10.82 15.08 -27.73
CA ALA A 578 12.11 15.44 -27.15
C ALA A 578 11.90 16.35 -25.92
N ILE A 579 12.53 16.01 -24.79
CA ILE A 579 12.50 16.79 -23.57
C ILE A 579 13.92 17.27 -23.24
N PHE A 580 14.08 18.56 -23.07
CA PHE A 580 15.33 19.18 -22.65
C PHE A 580 15.14 19.86 -21.31
N PHE A 581 15.83 19.37 -20.27
CA PHE A 581 15.88 19.97 -18.96
C PHE A 581 17.24 20.61 -18.72
N ASN A 582 17.27 21.92 -18.56
CA ASN A 582 18.44 22.70 -18.28
C ASN A 582 18.37 23.24 -16.85
N GLY A 583 19.08 22.60 -15.94
CA GLY A 583 19.18 23.00 -14.55
C GLY A 583 20.10 24.21 -14.35
N VAL A 584 20.06 24.79 -13.15
CA VAL A 584 20.94 25.90 -12.77
C VAL A 584 22.36 25.35 -12.55
N GLU A 585 23.36 25.92 -13.22
CA GLU A 585 24.76 25.63 -12.91
C GLU A 585 25.06 26.08 -11.48
N THR A 586 25.24 25.12 -10.59
CA THR A 586 25.66 25.38 -9.22
C THR A 586 27.16 25.23 -9.12
N PHE A 587 27.86 26.33 -8.82
CA PHE A 587 29.24 26.23 -8.34
C PHE A 587 29.22 25.56 -6.96
N ALA A 588 30.26 24.82 -6.61
CA ALA A 588 30.42 23.88 -5.49
C ALA A 588 30.06 24.38 -4.06
N ASN A 589 29.52 25.56 -3.89
CA ASN A 589 29.21 26.21 -2.60
C ASN A 589 27.72 26.52 -2.36
N ILE A 590 26.80 26.04 -3.18
CA ILE A 590 25.36 26.22 -2.92
C ILE A 590 24.90 24.97 -2.15
N GLU A 591 24.53 25.16 -0.88
CA GLU A 591 23.85 24.10 -0.14
C GLU A 591 22.61 23.65 -0.91
N PRO A 592 22.44 22.33 -1.11
CA PRO A 592 21.27 21.81 -1.77
C PRO A 592 20.00 22.19 -1.00
N GLN A 593 18.88 22.29 -1.68
CA GLN A 593 17.61 22.39 -0.98
C GLN A 593 17.49 21.22 0.01
N ASN A 594 17.16 21.53 1.27
CA ASN A 594 17.16 20.60 2.40
C ASN A 594 16.18 19.41 2.28
N TYR A 595 15.50 19.24 1.13
CA TYR A 595 14.45 18.24 0.98
C TYR A 595 14.66 17.35 -0.26
N PRO A 596 14.91 16.04 -0.05
CA PRO A 596 15.07 15.09 -1.16
C PRO A 596 13.77 14.89 -1.96
N ILE A 597 12.61 15.15 -1.37
CA ILE A 597 11.30 15.03 -2.00
C ILE A 597 10.50 16.32 -1.89
N ASP A 598 9.56 16.54 -2.80
CA ASP A 598 8.57 17.61 -2.72
C ASP A 598 7.31 17.21 -1.95
N ILE A 599 6.33 18.12 -1.86
CA ILE A 599 5.02 17.86 -1.22
C ILE A 599 4.16 16.82 -1.95
N LYS A 600 4.54 16.39 -3.15
CA LYS A 600 3.94 15.28 -3.89
C LYS A 600 4.65 13.95 -3.62
N GLY A 601 5.78 13.97 -2.92
CA GLY A 601 6.64 12.82 -2.72
C GLY A 601 7.53 12.49 -3.93
N LEU A 602 7.75 13.45 -4.84
CA LEU A 602 8.57 13.28 -6.03
C LEU A 602 10.02 13.64 -5.73
N THR A 603 10.94 12.83 -6.24
CA THR A 603 12.40 12.95 -6.09
C THR A 603 13.03 13.69 -7.27
N GLY A 604 12.45 13.54 -8.48
CA GLY A 604 13.02 14.07 -9.72
C GLY A 604 12.92 15.57 -9.90
N CYS A 605 13.94 16.19 -10.47
CA CYS A 605 13.79 17.53 -11.09
C CYS A 605 12.82 17.48 -12.27
N LEU A 606 12.95 16.43 -13.09
CA LEU A 606 11.99 16.07 -14.13
C LEU A 606 11.37 14.70 -13.78
N SER A 607 10.06 14.65 -13.53
CA SER A 607 9.35 13.38 -13.28
C SER A 607 8.35 13.07 -14.39
N LEU A 608 8.37 11.84 -14.90
CA LEU A 608 7.46 11.30 -15.92
C LEU A 608 6.57 10.23 -15.27
N ILE A 609 5.24 10.42 -15.27
CA ILE A 609 4.35 9.65 -14.40
C ILE A 609 3.13 9.15 -15.18
N ASN A 610 2.85 7.85 -15.11
CA ASN A 610 1.68 7.21 -15.74
C ASN A 610 1.59 7.50 -17.25
N LEU A 611 2.69 7.36 -17.99
CA LEU A 611 2.78 7.68 -19.41
C LEU A 611 2.90 6.44 -20.29
N GLU A 612 2.26 6.49 -21.46
CA GLU A 612 2.58 5.62 -22.59
C GLU A 612 3.61 6.34 -23.45
N ILE A 613 4.76 5.73 -23.63
CA ILE A 613 5.94 6.37 -24.23
C ILE A 613 6.36 5.64 -25.51
N GLU A 614 6.59 6.40 -26.59
CA GLU A 614 7.14 5.86 -27.82
C GLU A 614 8.23 6.79 -28.37
N ASN A 615 9.44 6.23 -28.57
CA ASN A 615 10.60 6.93 -29.12
C ASN A 615 11.01 8.24 -28.41
N LEU A 616 10.76 8.35 -27.11
CA LEU A 616 11.08 9.54 -26.30
C LEU A 616 12.59 9.78 -26.26
N LYS A 617 13.01 11.05 -26.34
CA LYS A 617 14.36 11.48 -26.06
C LYS A 617 14.39 12.44 -24.88
N ILE A 618 15.30 12.21 -23.94
CA ILE A 618 15.48 13.05 -22.75
C ILE A 618 16.92 13.52 -22.70
N SER A 619 17.11 14.81 -22.49
CA SER A 619 18.40 15.41 -22.15
C SER A 619 18.24 16.27 -20.91
N ALA A 620 18.92 15.91 -19.82
CA ALA A 620 18.89 16.65 -18.56
C ALA A 620 20.31 17.03 -18.15
N THR A 621 20.52 18.28 -17.79
CA THR A 621 21.83 18.78 -17.38
C THR A 621 21.73 19.66 -16.14
N ASN A 622 22.76 19.58 -15.27
CA ASN A 622 22.91 20.41 -14.05
C ASN A 622 21.69 20.31 -13.10
N SER A 623 21.21 19.12 -12.88
CA SER A 623 20.03 18.87 -12.05
C SER A 623 20.38 18.87 -10.56
N ASN A 624 19.59 19.61 -9.76
CA ASN A 624 19.87 19.86 -8.35
C ASN A 624 18.83 19.22 -7.39
N CYS A 625 18.15 18.18 -7.84
CA CYS A 625 17.21 17.40 -7.02
C CYS A 625 17.82 16.04 -6.62
N GLU A 626 17.10 15.22 -5.87
CA GLU A 626 17.52 13.86 -5.52
C GLU A 626 17.79 13.05 -6.78
N ASP A 627 16.85 13.06 -7.75
CA ASP A 627 17.07 12.49 -9.07
C ASP A 627 17.07 13.59 -10.14
N ALA A 628 17.94 13.48 -11.12
CA ALA A 628 17.85 14.37 -12.29
C ALA A 628 16.57 14.06 -13.07
N VAL A 629 16.34 12.79 -13.36
CA VAL A 629 15.13 12.29 -14.06
C VAL A 629 14.55 11.12 -13.28
N ASN A 630 13.24 11.19 -12.98
CA ASN A 630 12.50 10.10 -12.36
C ASN A 630 11.33 9.65 -13.24
N VAL A 631 11.22 8.34 -13.51
CA VAL A 631 10.16 7.76 -14.36
C VAL A 631 9.34 6.78 -13.54
N ILE A 632 8.03 7.03 -13.40
CA ILE A 632 7.16 6.26 -12.51
C ILE A 632 5.99 5.68 -13.30
N ASN A 633 5.72 4.37 -13.15
CA ASN A 633 4.53 3.69 -13.68
C ASN A 633 4.26 4.01 -15.16
N SER A 634 5.31 3.98 -15.99
CA SER A 634 5.25 4.30 -17.41
C SER A 634 5.63 3.09 -18.28
N ARG A 635 5.18 3.05 -19.51
CA ARG A 635 5.38 1.91 -20.41
C ARG A 635 5.83 2.35 -21.79
N GLY A 636 6.52 1.44 -22.50
CA GLY A 636 6.85 1.64 -23.91
C GLY A 636 8.34 1.78 -24.20
N SER A 637 8.75 2.76 -25.04
CA SER A 637 10.13 2.85 -25.51
C SER A 637 10.70 4.26 -25.38
N ILE A 638 11.94 4.31 -24.88
CA ILE A 638 12.76 5.51 -24.82
C ILE A 638 13.96 5.30 -25.75
N LYS A 639 14.16 6.21 -26.70
CA LYS A 639 15.23 6.14 -27.67
C LYS A 639 16.57 6.55 -27.06
N LYS A 640 16.59 7.64 -26.28
CA LYS A 640 17.81 8.12 -25.65
C LYS A 640 17.52 8.87 -24.37
N ILE A 641 18.32 8.59 -23.33
CA ILE A 641 18.43 9.40 -22.12
C ILE A 641 19.89 9.86 -22.02
N PHE A 642 20.07 11.17 -21.95
CA PHE A 642 21.35 11.80 -21.64
C PHE A 642 21.20 12.59 -20.34
N ILE A 643 22.08 12.36 -19.37
CA ILE A 643 22.14 13.11 -18.11
C ILE A 643 23.58 13.57 -17.87
N GLY A 644 23.74 14.88 -17.66
CA GLY A 644 25.01 15.48 -17.32
C GLY A 644 24.94 16.26 -16.02
N ASN A 645 25.83 15.97 -15.06
CA ASN A 645 25.94 16.63 -13.76
C ASN A 645 24.65 16.56 -12.94
N SER A 646 24.40 15.44 -12.25
CA SER A 646 23.32 15.30 -11.27
C SER A 646 23.86 15.46 -9.83
N TYR A 647 23.07 16.16 -9.02
CA TYR A 647 23.39 16.45 -7.62
C TYR A 647 23.43 15.18 -6.74
N SER A 648 22.53 14.21 -6.98
CA SER A 648 22.52 12.91 -6.33
C SER A 648 22.39 11.83 -7.40
N ASP A 649 21.22 11.21 -7.62
CA ASP A 649 21.04 10.18 -8.62
C ASP A 649 20.82 10.77 -10.02
N GLY A 650 21.33 10.10 -11.03
CA GLY A 650 21.09 10.51 -12.42
C GLY A 650 19.68 10.15 -12.87
N LEU A 651 19.40 8.86 -12.94
CA LEU A 651 18.13 8.30 -13.42
C LEU A 651 17.55 7.36 -12.37
N ASP A 652 16.29 7.57 -11.96
CA ASP A 652 15.51 6.64 -11.16
C ASP A 652 14.25 6.19 -11.91
N VAL A 653 13.99 4.89 -11.99
CA VAL A 653 12.87 4.31 -12.73
C VAL A 653 12.11 3.31 -11.87
N ASP A 654 10.86 3.64 -11.52
CA ASP A 654 10.01 2.86 -10.66
C ASP A 654 8.78 2.30 -11.38
N PHE A 655 8.36 1.07 -11.06
CA PHE A 655 7.07 0.47 -11.47
C PHE A 655 6.78 0.52 -12.97
N SER A 656 7.81 0.50 -13.81
CA SER A 656 7.70 0.78 -15.24
C SER A 656 8.07 -0.44 -16.09
N ASP A 657 7.50 -0.51 -17.29
CA ASP A 657 7.84 -1.54 -18.29
C ASP A 657 8.41 -0.83 -19.53
N LEU A 658 9.73 -0.72 -19.61
CA LEU A 658 10.41 0.12 -20.59
C LEU A 658 11.48 -0.62 -21.39
N LYS A 659 11.51 -0.33 -22.69
CA LYS A 659 12.67 -0.59 -23.56
C LYS A 659 13.43 0.72 -23.74
N ILE A 660 14.71 0.75 -23.39
CA ILE A 660 15.57 1.92 -23.54
C ILE A 660 16.76 1.58 -24.44
N ASP A 661 16.90 2.31 -25.56
CA ASP A 661 17.93 2.00 -26.53
C ASP A 661 19.31 2.56 -26.13
N GLU A 662 19.36 3.78 -25.57
CA GLU A 662 20.61 4.40 -25.14
C GLU A 662 20.43 5.15 -23.83
N ILE A 663 21.30 4.89 -22.85
CA ILE A 663 21.45 5.66 -21.61
C ILE A 663 22.90 6.12 -21.54
N GLU A 664 23.11 7.43 -21.41
CA GLU A 664 24.42 8.04 -21.20
C GLU A 664 24.35 8.99 -20.01
N ILE A 665 25.10 8.68 -18.95
CA ILE A 665 25.11 9.47 -17.72
C ILE A 665 26.55 9.83 -17.37
N LEU A 666 26.75 11.13 -17.11
CA LEU A 666 28.06 11.71 -16.78
C LEU A 666 27.94 12.47 -15.47
N ASN A 667 28.80 12.14 -14.50
CA ASN A 667 28.91 12.85 -13.22
C ASN A 667 27.65 12.83 -12.35
N SER A 668 27.31 11.68 -11.78
CA SER A 668 26.31 11.58 -10.71
C SER A 668 27.01 11.51 -9.35
N VAL A 669 26.57 12.32 -8.37
CA VAL A 669 27.20 12.33 -7.05
C VAL A 669 26.88 11.04 -6.25
N ASN A 670 25.76 10.37 -6.54
CA ASN A 670 25.38 9.08 -5.98
C ASN A 670 25.25 8.01 -7.09
N ASP A 671 24.09 7.37 -7.30
CA ASP A 671 23.92 6.34 -8.32
C ASP A 671 23.74 6.97 -9.73
N CYS A 672 24.36 6.39 -10.76
CA CYS A 672 24.10 6.84 -12.11
C CYS A 672 22.69 6.44 -12.55
N ALA A 673 22.28 5.17 -12.36
CA ALA A 673 20.94 4.70 -12.74
C ALA A 673 20.39 3.69 -11.73
N ASP A 674 19.18 3.89 -11.20
CA ASP A 674 18.45 2.95 -10.35
C ASP A 674 17.16 2.49 -11.05
N PHE A 675 16.85 1.18 -10.96
CA PHE A 675 15.68 0.56 -11.56
C PHE A 675 14.99 -0.32 -10.53
N SER A 676 13.74 0.00 -10.23
CA SER A 676 12.94 -0.69 -9.21
C SER A 676 11.57 -1.12 -9.74
N TYR A 677 11.03 -2.24 -9.26
CA TYR A 677 9.65 -2.71 -9.51
C TYR A 677 9.21 -2.73 -10.97
N GLY A 678 9.90 -3.32 -11.88
CA GLY A 678 9.43 -3.32 -13.26
C GLY A 678 10.20 -4.27 -14.16
N ASN A 679 9.91 -4.19 -15.47
CA ASN A 679 10.59 -4.98 -16.49
C ASN A 679 11.31 -4.04 -17.46
N TYR A 680 12.61 -4.19 -17.54
CA TYR A 680 13.45 -3.26 -18.29
C TYR A 680 14.31 -3.99 -19.31
N LYS A 681 14.29 -3.52 -20.56
CA LYS A 681 15.18 -3.97 -21.65
C LYS A 681 16.09 -2.82 -22.06
N LEU A 682 17.35 -2.89 -21.63
CA LEU A 682 18.33 -1.84 -21.80
C LEU A 682 19.36 -2.26 -22.86
N MET A 683 19.50 -1.47 -23.92
CA MET A 683 20.34 -1.86 -25.04
C MET A 683 21.79 -1.42 -24.85
N ASN A 684 22.05 -0.13 -24.64
CA ASN A 684 23.38 0.42 -24.49
C ASN A 684 23.44 1.42 -23.33
N LEU A 685 24.25 1.15 -22.32
CA LEU A 685 24.48 2.00 -21.17
C LEU A 685 25.94 2.45 -21.13
N LYS A 686 26.16 3.76 -21.00
CA LYS A 686 27.46 4.39 -20.75
C LYS A 686 27.35 5.24 -19.50
N LEU A 687 27.97 4.80 -18.43
CA LEU A 687 27.88 5.40 -17.11
C LEU A 687 29.28 5.76 -16.63
N ASN A 688 29.53 7.06 -16.48
CA ASN A 688 30.85 7.56 -16.14
C ASN A 688 30.78 8.43 -14.87
N ASN A 689 31.71 8.24 -13.97
CA ASN A 689 31.88 9.01 -12.75
C ASN A 689 30.60 8.98 -11.88
N CYS A 690 30.28 7.78 -11.35
CA CYS A 690 29.16 7.52 -10.47
C CYS A 690 29.65 7.43 -9.02
N GLY A 691 29.18 8.31 -8.15
CA GLY A 691 29.69 8.43 -6.77
C GLY A 691 29.45 7.19 -5.91
N ASP A 692 28.40 6.39 -6.17
CA ASP A 692 28.16 5.12 -5.50
C ASP A 692 28.03 3.96 -6.52
N LYS A 693 26.95 3.84 -7.28
CA LYS A 693 26.74 2.72 -8.22
C LYS A 693 26.61 3.17 -9.66
N GLY A 694 27.22 2.41 -10.56
CA GLY A 694 26.95 2.57 -11.99
C GLY A 694 25.48 2.25 -12.27
N ALA A 695 25.08 1.00 -12.08
CA ALA A 695 23.69 0.57 -12.18
C ALA A 695 23.24 -0.11 -10.88
N SER A 696 22.11 0.32 -10.35
CA SER A 696 21.44 -0.20 -9.15
C SER A 696 20.10 -0.82 -9.55
N LEU A 697 19.88 -2.08 -9.21
CA LEU A 697 18.68 -2.82 -9.57
C LEU A 697 18.02 -3.34 -8.29
N GLY A 698 16.78 -2.94 -8.03
CA GLY A 698 16.13 -3.18 -6.74
C GLY A 698 14.67 -3.59 -6.84
N GLU A 699 14.14 -4.00 -5.72
CA GLU A 699 12.72 -4.19 -5.46
C GLU A 699 11.99 -5.01 -6.53
N THR A 700 12.41 -6.28 -6.72
CA THR A 700 11.80 -7.23 -7.68
C THR A 700 11.90 -6.85 -9.16
N SER A 701 12.73 -5.89 -9.55
CA SER A 701 12.92 -5.54 -10.94
C SER A 701 13.50 -6.72 -11.76
N THR A 702 13.06 -6.85 -13.01
CA THR A 702 13.63 -7.78 -13.99
C THR A 702 14.29 -6.97 -15.09
N VAL A 703 15.61 -7.09 -15.21
CA VAL A 703 16.40 -6.25 -16.11
C VAL A 703 17.21 -7.10 -17.07
N GLU A 704 17.08 -6.81 -18.36
CA GLU A 704 17.93 -7.35 -19.42
C GLU A 704 18.85 -6.24 -19.94
N ILE A 705 20.17 -6.41 -19.82
CA ILE A 705 21.14 -5.45 -20.34
C ILE A 705 21.93 -6.10 -21.47
N ASN A 706 21.92 -5.50 -22.66
CA ASN A 706 22.72 -5.97 -23.78
C ASN A 706 24.16 -5.53 -23.64
N ASN A 707 24.43 -4.24 -23.51
CA ASN A 707 25.77 -3.69 -23.36
C ASN A 707 25.79 -2.63 -22.26
N ILE A 708 26.71 -2.73 -21.33
CA ILE A 708 26.97 -1.72 -20.31
C ILE A 708 28.46 -1.45 -20.17
N ASN A 709 28.81 -0.18 -20.13
CA ASN A 709 30.14 0.31 -19.82
C ASN A 709 30.05 1.23 -18.61
N VAL A 710 30.66 0.85 -17.50
CA VAL A 710 30.79 1.68 -16.30
C VAL A 710 32.26 2.01 -16.13
N ASN A 711 32.53 3.29 -16.00
CA ASN A 711 33.86 3.79 -15.70
C ASN A 711 33.79 4.71 -14.49
N ASP A 712 34.51 4.34 -13.45
CA ASP A 712 34.60 5.07 -12.19
C ASP A 712 33.28 5.03 -11.35
N ALA A 713 33.21 4.07 -10.42
CA ALA A 713 32.13 3.88 -9.47
C ALA A 713 32.60 3.09 -8.24
N LYS A 714 31.97 3.23 -7.09
CA LYS A 714 32.22 2.31 -5.95
C LYS A 714 31.74 0.91 -6.30
N ILE A 715 30.55 0.77 -6.87
CA ILE A 715 30.01 -0.52 -7.34
C ILE A 715 29.64 -0.38 -8.81
N GLY A 716 30.20 -1.24 -9.67
CA GLY A 716 29.87 -1.22 -11.09
C GLY A 716 28.38 -1.52 -11.32
N ILE A 717 27.91 -2.71 -10.89
CA ILE A 717 26.49 -3.09 -10.95
C ILE A 717 26.09 -3.74 -9.62
N ALA A 718 25.01 -3.27 -9.02
CA ALA A 718 24.39 -3.85 -7.83
C ALA A 718 23.00 -4.40 -8.14
N THR A 719 22.72 -5.64 -7.75
CA THR A 719 21.40 -6.25 -7.82
C THR A 719 20.94 -6.59 -6.41
N LYS A 720 19.82 -6.04 -5.99
CA LYS A 720 19.33 -6.13 -4.60
C LYS A 720 17.84 -6.51 -4.55
N ASP A 721 17.39 -6.96 -3.40
CA ASP A 721 15.95 -7.00 -3.04
C ASP A 721 15.07 -7.75 -4.06
N SER A 722 15.41 -9.01 -4.33
CA SER A 722 14.71 -9.93 -5.25
C SER A 722 14.78 -9.57 -6.73
N SER A 723 15.66 -8.66 -7.13
CA SER A 723 15.83 -8.28 -8.53
C SER A 723 16.61 -9.33 -9.31
N ILE A 724 16.35 -9.39 -10.61
CA ILE A 724 16.98 -10.33 -11.56
C ILE A 724 17.63 -9.55 -12.68
N LEU A 725 18.93 -9.77 -12.87
CA LEU A 725 19.70 -9.21 -13.97
C LEU A 725 20.14 -10.30 -14.94
N ASN A 726 19.81 -10.12 -16.23
CA ASN A 726 20.39 -10.85 -17.34
C ASN A 726 21.34 -9.92 -18.11
N LEU A 727 22.63 -10.19 -18.06
CA LEU A 727 23.68 -9.33 -18.58
C LEU A 727 24.40 -10.00 -19.73
N LYS A 728 24.37 -9.41 -20.94
CA LYS A 728 25.07 -9.99 -22.10
C LYS A 728 26.53 -9.58 -22.14
N ASN A 729 26.81 -8.27 -22.20
CA ASN A 729 28.16 -7.73 -22.26
C ASN A 729 28.33 -6.62 -21.23
N ALA A 730 29.38 -6.67 -20.43
CA ALA A 730 29.72 -5.63 -19.46
C ALA A 730 31.22 -5.35 -19.45
N ILE A 731 31.58 -4.08 -19.44
CA ILE A 731 32.92 -3.59 -19.21
C ILE A 731 32.87 -2.63 -18.03
N LEU A 732 33.43 -3.07 -16.90
CA LEU A 732 33.42 -2.34 -15.64
C LEU A 732 34.85 -1.99 -15.26
N ILE A 733 35.15 -0.69 -15.23
CA ILE A 733 36.53 -0.19 -15.11
C ILE A 733 36.59 0.74 -13.90
N ASN A 734 37.68 0.71 -13.13
CA ASN A 734 37.92 1.57 -11.98
C ASN A 734 36.76 1.52 -10.96
N THR A 735 36.38 0.31 -10.55
CA THR A 735 35.33 0.10 -9.55
C THR A 735 35.90 -0.55 -8.30
N ASP A 736 35.45 -0.13 -7.09
CA ASP A 736 35.86 -0.85 -5.88
C ASP A 736 35.30 -2.27 -5.89
N THR A 737 34.02 -2.42 -6.23
CA THR A 737 33.37 -3.73 -6.46
C THR A 737 32.77 -3.78 -7.86
N CYS A 738 33.17 -4.80 -8.64
CA CYS A 738 32.68 -4.95 -10.00
C CYS A 738 31.19 -5.33 -10.03
N LEU A 739 30.81 -6.45 -9.40
CA LEU A 739 29.43 -6.91 -9.26
C LEU A 739 29.05 -7.14 -7.79
N ALA A 740 27.89 -6.64 -7.39
CA ALA A 740 27.33 -6.89 -6.07
C ALA A 740 25.92 -7.47 -6.14
N ALA A 741 25.59 -8.42 -5.26
CA ALA A 741 24.24 -8.93 -5.10
C ALA A 741 23.92 -9.12 -3.60
N TYR A 742 22.84 -8.51 -3.10
CA TYR A 742 22.52 -8.57 -1.67
C TYR A 742 21.04 -8.28 -1.37
N LYS A 743 20.61 -8.66 -0.16
CA LYS A 743 19.34 -8.30 0.44
C LYS A 743 19.51 -7.04 1.28
N LYS A 744 18.71 -6.00 1.03
CA LYS A 744 18.71 -4.74 1.79
C LYS A 744 17.47 -4.64 2.68
N LYS A 745 16.29 -4.95 2.16
CA LYS A 745 14.99 -4.76 2.84
C LYS A 745 14.39 -6.09 3.31
N GLN A 746 13.65 -6.07 4.41
CA GLN A 746 13.08 -7.28 5.03
C GLN A 746 12.07 -7.99 4.12
N GLU A 747 11.25 -7.23 3.41
CA GLU A 747 10.18 -7.71 2.54
C GLU A 747 10.67 -8.42 1.28
N PHE A 748 11.97 -8.39 0.97
CA PHE A 748 12.54 -9.03 -0.21
C PHE A 748 13.54 -10.15 0.15
N ASN A 749 14.04 -10.81 -0.87
CA ASN A 749 15.15 -11.76 -0.83
C ASN A 749 16.40 -11.12 -1.45
N GLY A 750 17.45 -11.89 -1.68
CA GLY A 750 18.66 -11.42 -2.31
C GLY A 750 18.52 -11.15 -3.82
N GLY A 751 19.55 -10.55 -4.42
CA GLY A 751 19.61 -10.27 -5.86
C GLY A 751 20.18 -11.44 -6.66
N PHE A 752 19.87 -11.47 -7.95
CA PHE A 752 20.40 -12.46 -8.90
C PHE A 752 21.04 -11.81 -10.12
N ILE A 753 22.25 -12.21 -10.45
CA ILE A 753 22.96 -11.78 -11.66
C ILE A 753 23.34 -13.01 -12.49
N GLU A 754 22.95 -13.02 -13.77
CA GLU A 754 23.43 -13.96 -14.78
C GLU A 754 24.14 -13.18 -15.89
N GLY A 755 25.48 -13.31 -15.95
CA GLY A 755 26.34 -12.61 -16.93
C GLY A 755 26.93 -13.56 -17.95
N LYS A 756 27.15 -13.11 -19.22
CA LYS A 756 27.81 -13.91 -20.24
C LYS A 756 29.25 -13.45 -20.52
N LYS A 757 29.42 -12.16 -20.77
CA LYS A 757 30.72 -11.56 -21.03
C LYS A 757 30.90 -10.37 -20.11
N VAL A 758 31.52 -10.59 -18.95
CA VAL A 758 31.78 -9.56 -17.95
C VAL A 758 33.28 -9.37 -17.80
N VAL A 759 33.73 -8.14 -18.02
CA VAL A 759 35.13 -7.74 -17.92
C VAL A 759 35.22 -6.72 -16.76
N CYS A 760 35.93 -7.09 -15.70
CA CYS A 760 36.32 -6.23 -14.60
C CYS A 760 37.77 -5.79 -14.75
N LYS A 761 38.01 -4.49 -14.88
CA LYS A 761 39.38 -3.91 -14.97
C LYS A 761 39.57 -2.93 -13.79
N ASN A 762 40.73 -3.00 -13.15
CA ASN A 762 41.06 -2.12 -12.03
C ASN A 762 39.99 -2.13 -10.90
N SER A 763 39.50 -3.32 -10.55
CA SER A 763 38.51 -3.50 -9.45
C SER A 763 39.19 -4.23 -8.29
N PHE A 764 38.96 -3.70 -7.04
CA PHE A 764 39.49 -4.35 -5.82
C PHE A 764 38.79 -5.68 -5.57
N THR A 765 37.46 -5.71 -5.75
CA THR A 765 36.63 -6.90 -5.56
C THR A 765 35.85 -7.21 -6.85
N LYS A 766 36.03 -8.42 -7.40
CA LYS A 766 35.26 -8.82 -8.59
C LYS A 766 33.79 -9.10 -8.25
N ILE A 767 33.54 -9.80 -7.13
CA ILE A 767 32.21 -10.22 -6.72
C ILE A 767 32.03 -9.99 -5.22
N LYS A 768 30.91 -9.34 -4.85
CA LYS A 768 30.45 -9.23 -3.47
C LYS A 768 29.00 -9.71 -3.39
N LYS A 769 28.71 -10.70 -2.55
CA LYS A 769 27.34 -11.20 -2.37
C LYS A 769 27.10 -11.67 -0.95
N ASP A 770 25.83 -11.63 -0.51
CA ASP A 770 25.37 -12.25 0.71
C ASP A 770 24.91 -13.72 0.47
N ILE A 771 24.43 -14.35 1.55
CA ILE A 771 23.96 -15.75 1.51
C ILE A 771 22.61 -15.93 0.80
N TYR A 772 21.87 -14.84 0.58
CA TYR A 772 20.55 -14.82 -0.07
C TYR A 772 20.63 -14.61 -1.58
N SER A 773 21.83 -14.31 -2.09
CA SER A 773 22.04 -13.81 -3.46
C SER A 773 22.90 -14.73 -4.30
N LYS A 774 22.74 -14.64 -5.61
CA LYS A 774 23.49 -15.47 -6.56
C LYS A 774 24.05 -14.66 -7.71
N ILE A 775 25.31 -14.89 -8.05
CA ILE A 775 25.99 -14.32 -9.22
C ILE A 775 26.60 -15.45 -10.02
N ILE A 776 26.34 -15.50 -11.32
CA ILE A 776 26.82 -16.50 -12.28
C ILE A 776 27.33 -15.74 -13.51
N PHE A 777 28.59 -15.91 -13.90
CA PHE A 777 29.16 -15.44 -15.17
C PHE A 777 30.44 -16.16 -15.52
#